data_1c872f1b6f98fbd8f1b3167e42b1a1bc
#
_entry.id   1c872f1b6f98fbd8f1b3167e42b1a1bc
#
_cell.length_a   1.000
_cell.length_b   1.000
_cell.length_c   1.000
_cell.angle_alpha   90.00
_cell.angle_beta   90.00
_cell.angle_gamma   90.00
#
_symmetry.space_group_name_H-M   'P 1'
#
loop_
_entity.id
_entity.type
_entity.pdbx_description
1 polymer ?
#
loop_
_entity_poly.entity_id
_entity_poly.type
_entity_poly.pdbx_seq_one_letter_code
_entity_poly.pdbx_strand_id
1 'polypeptide(L)'
;GREYDINYIGKNNNIILENGDTIYRDLIDGDIVALNRAPSLLFSSISALRVRILYDGNSIRLSPNIVDSLFGGDFDGDAMNVIFVLGIKARNECKVLTDVKRWFISYKDGTPAVGIYHDGLNGISEFTRDNVMISKLDAMQFLSTIDDITDIDYDKLKEVNNSRDVISLLLPKFNYTKYASHYNPNLKDIIDYKENEIKIEIVHGQVISGRFDKKIVGQNVDDSIFHHIHHEYGAKKTLNLIRDIQQVTTSYQMHEGFTVHYDDIVIDKSAITLINDKINDILKQAETITEKLKNGHYVPPINMTLKNYYEQMLISVLNLGDDFLRPVLMNIDVENNNLYKLISTGTKGKYLNLMQISSSIGPTSIGGDLMAQNFAYGRTLPYFERFNSNPQSRGFVIDSYSDGVRNVSYIFQSMEARYSIINKALSTAKTGYQNRKSIKNLESLVVDNLRKTAKFNRIVQILYGEDGIDIRFVENVKFNKILDSNKEFEDTYKCDIKKLNKIFQNKEIEIMLEKEYKDILESRDMYRNIFMSVEQANSKSRLITNSIKLPININKIVDDVVYDHRLNKENFIIDPIKSLDKVNELYNELLYCHYNEIQLHKKVSIPNFIQKSFTLLFISIKLCLSMSNIVKHNLSLAMLENIKLRALEKYKNALIEPGLMVGIISAQSISEPSTQYILDSQHRSGTSGTSVDFLVRSKEIYGAKPTEKMEDPNLLITIKDKYATDQLSIQRIANHIEMLKFKIFIQDKCSLFFEKYKHIVHPDYIHENDMIKLFEKHNPNLKVPNDLINFCIRVPINKEKLIEKNIALEEICFKLQETYPFLFIVNTSENADTIILRLYIRSMFFKKSKETQINQIVKFIKIKLNETVIRGINGIVSTNTENNIARSYIDETGTIKNKILPIITTSGTNLDTIFENDFIDPYNTFSNSIIEIQETLGIEAARTMIINEIRNMIPTVNIRHYMMYADEMTSTGIVTSIEKSGIDKRNPNDVLLSMSNSHPCQVSESSAINNIKTNVNQSLSAS
;
A
#
# COMPACT_ATOMS: atom_id res chain seq x y z
N GLY A 1 -38.97 24.90 34.91
CA GLY A 1 -38.71 26.29 34.57
C GLY A 1 -39.76 26.83 33.65
N ARG A 2 -40.09 28.07 33.72
CA ARG A 2 -41.02 28.74 32.79
C ARG A 2 -40.18 29.34 31.68
N GLU A 3 -40.58 29.17 30.42
CA GLU A 3 -39.96 29.85 29.26
C GLU A 3 -40.66 31.18 29.01
N TYR A 4 -39.88 32.21 28.80
CA TYR A 4 -40.40 33.56 28.51
C TYR A 4 -39.75 34.06 27.21
N ASP A 5 -40.58 34.57 26.31
CA ASP A 5 -40.11 35.21 25.07
C ASP A 5 -39.56 36.61 25.42
N ILE A 6 -38.33 36.91 25.00
CA ILE A 6 -37.63 38.20 25.23
C ILE A 6 -38.42 39.37 24.67
N ASN A 7 -39.17 39.22 23.58
CA ASN A 7 -40.03 40.26 23.00
C ASN A 7 -41.13 40.72 23.95
N TYR A 8 -41.47 39.90 24.96
CA TYR A 8 -42.48 40.24 25.97
C TYR A 8 -41.89 40.61 27.32
N ILE A 9 -40.60 40.49 27.57
CA ILE A 9 -39.94 40.83 28.84
C ILE A 9 -40.07 42.31 29.12
N GLY A 10 -39.99 43.21 28.13
CA GLY A 10 -40.19 44.64 28.33
C GLY A 10 -41.59 45.08 28.73
N LYS A 11 -42.62 44.25 28.64
CA LYS A 11 -43.99 44.50 29.08
C LYS A 11 -44.31 43.94 30.50
N ASN A 12 -43.48 43.02 31.00
CA ASN A 12 -43.57 42.45 32.36
C ASN A 12 -42.30 42.79 33.11
N ASN A 13 -42.26 43.91 33.82
CA ASN A 13 -41.10 44.46 34.56
C ASN A 13 -40.50 43.58 35.71
N ASN A 14 -40.93 42.32 35.85
CA ASN A 14 -40.57 41.49 36.97
C ASN A 14 -39.62 40.30 36.66
N ILE A 15 -39.08 40.20 35.46
CA ILE A 15 -38.14 39.16 35.13
C ILE A 15 -36.73 39.72 35.16
N ILE A 16 -36.00 39.35 36.19
CA ILE A 16 -34.57 39.69 36.38
C ILE A 16 -33.79 38.39 36.05
N LEU A 17 -32.80 38.48 35.16
CA LEU A 17 -31.91 37.37 34.85
C LEU A 17 -30.89 37.19 35.96
N GLU A 18 -30.81 35.99 36.51
CA GLU A 18 -29.86 35.62 37.55
C GLU A 18 -28.80 34.65 37.03
N ASN A 19 -27.71 34.48 37.75
CA ASN A 19 -26.69 33.47 37.41
C ASN A 19 -27.28 32.08 37.53
N GLY A 20 -27.31 31.34 36.42
CA GLY A 20 -27.91 30.01 36.28
C GLY A 20 -29.13 29.98 35.36
N ASP A 21 -29.63 31.12 34.96
CA ASP A 21 -30.70 31.17 33.94
C ASP A 21 -30.18 30.83 32.54
N THR A 22 -31.00 30.10 31.76
CA THR A 22 -30.67 29.71 30.42
C THR A 22 -31.35 30.62 29.43
N ILE A 23 -30.57 31.25 28.54
CA ILE A 23 -31.07 32.12 27.47
C ILE A 23 -31.00 31.38 26.16
N TYR A 24 -32.11 31.26 25.45
CA TYR A 24 -32.14 30.77 24.06
C TYR A 24 -32.05 31.96 23.12
N ARG A 25 -31.11 31.90 22.19
CA ARG A 25 -30.95 32.88 21.14
C ARG A 25 -30.67 32.20 19.79
N ASP A 26 -31.01 32.87 18.74
CA ASP A 26 -30.61 32.43 17.40
C ASP A 26 -29.08 32.53 17.20
N LEU A 27 -28.57 31.77 16.28
CA LEU A 27 -27.18 31.89 15.82
C LEU A 27 -27.00 33.25 15.17
N ILE A 28 -25.85 33.85 15.38
CA ILE A 28 -25.42 35.12 14.74
C ILE A 28 -24.16 34.89 13.93
N ASP A 29 -23.89 35.80 12.98
CA ASP A 29 -22.67 35.77 12.18
C ASP A 29 -21.41 35.81 13.04
N GLY A 30 -20.48 34.92 12.79
CA GLY A 30 -19.23 34.80 13.53
C GLY A 30 -19.27 33.86 14.72
N ASP A 31 -20.44 33.30 15.11
CA ASP A 31 -20.50 32.23 16.10
C ASP A 31 -19.67 31.02 15.66
N ILE A 32 -19.08 30.32 16.63
CA ILE A 32 -18.30 29.12 16.38
C ILE A 32 -19.16 27.90 16.62
N VAL A 33 -19.23 27.05 15.60
CA VAL A 33 -19.89 25.76 15.65
C VAL A 33 -18.90 24.67 15.29
N ALA A 34 -18.99 23.54 15.98
CA ALA A 34 -18.31 22.32 15.56
C ALA A 34 -19.23 21.56 14.60
N LEU A 35 -18.76 21.35 13.39
CA LEU A 35 -19.49 20.62 12.34
C LEU A 35 -18.93 19.20 12.26
N ASN A 36 -19.81 18.21 12.17
CA ASN A 36 -19.45 16.81 12.08
C ASN A 36 -20.34 16.06 11.09
N ARG A 37 -19.73 15.20 10.29
CA ARG A 37 -20.40 14.19 9.45
C ARG A 37 -20.00 12.79 9.92
N ALA A 38 -21.00 11.95 10.23
CA ALA A 38 -20.77 10.55 10.55
C ALA A 38 -20.72 9.70 9.25
N PRO A 39 -19.82 8.68 9.17
CA PRO A 39 -18.85 8.23 10.19
C PRO A 39 -17.62 9.12 10.27
N SER A 40 -17.25 9.50 11.51
CA SER A 40 -16.05 10.34 11.77
C SER A 40 -14.81 9.46 11.83
N LEU A 41 -14.13 9.28 10.71
CA LEU A 41 -12.97 8.39 10.59
C LEU A 41 -11.64 9.08 10.95
N LEU A 42 -11.56 10.39 10.78
CA LEU A 42 -10.37 11.20 11.05
C LEU A 42 -10.69 12.33 12.04
N PHE A 43 -9.68 12.90 12.66
CA PHE A 43 -9.84 14.10 13.51
C PHE A 43 -10.44 15.27 12.73
N SER A 44 -10.08 15.45 11.48
CA SER A 44 -10.61 16.51 10.59
C SER A 44 -12.10 16.42 10.34
N SER A 45 -12.71 15.24 10.56
CA SER A 45 -14.16 15.05 10.41
C SER A 45 -15.00 15.80 11.43
N ILE A 46 -14.37 16.41 12.46
CA ILE A 46 -14.97 17.35 13.42
C ILE A 46 -14.15 18.64 13.36
N SER A 47 -14.68 19.66 12.70
CA SER A 47 -13.98 20.93 12.51
C SER A 47 -14.80 22.11 12.98
N ALA A 48 -14.13 23.10 13.58
CA ALA A 48 -14.75 24.34 14.02
C ALA A 48 -14.82 25.33 12.85
N LEU A 49 -16.03 25.76 12.56
CA LEU A 49 -16.34 26.74 11.50
C LEU A 49 -17.05 27.96 12.08
N ARG A 50 -16.96 29.08 11.35
CA ARG A 50 -17.69 30.29 11.71
C ARG A 50 -19.00 30.33 10.94
N VAL A 51 -20.07 30.61 11.66
CA VAL A 51 -21.42 30.74 11.11
C VAL A 51 -21.52 32.00 10.28
N ARG A 52 -22.15 31.90 9.12
CA ARG A 52 -22.67 33.01 8.32
C ARG A 52 -24.15 32.73 8.02
N ILE A 53 -25.02 33.62 8.44
CA ILE A 53 -26.46 33.47 8.27
C ILE A 53 -26.84 33.79 6.83
N LEU A 54 -27.52 32.89 6.19
CA LEU A 54 -28.16 33.10 4.88
C LEU A 54 -29.66 33.11 5.09
N TYR A 55 -30.32 34.14 4.57
CA TYR A 55 -31.77 34.33 4.72
C TYR A 55 -32.60 33.46 3.74
N ASP A 56 -31.95 32.96 2.69
CA ASP A 56 -32.57 32.12 1.68
C ASP A 56 -32.08 30.66 1.77
N GLY A 57 -33.05 29.73 1.81
CA GLY A 57 -32.78 28.29 1.78
C GLY A 57 -32.76 27.63 3.16
N ASN A 58 -32.98 26.30 3.17
CA ASN A 58 -33.09 25.47 4.38
C ASN A 58 -31.95 24.44 4.52
N SER A 59 -30.81 24.73 3.93
CA SER A 59 -29.66 23.81 3.91
C SER A 59 -28.40 24.42 4.50
N ILE A 60 -27.52 23.58 5.06
CA ILE A 60 -26.17 23.94 5.47
C ILE A 60 -25.32 24.03 4.20
N ARG A 61 -24.67 25.18 3.97
CA ARG A 61 -23.80 25.40 2.82
C ARG A 61 -22.35 25.46 3.26
N LEU A 62 -21.48 24.72 2.58
CA LEU A 62 -20.06 24.64 2.83
C LEU A 62 -19.27 24.90 1.53
N SER A 63 -18.01 25.30 1.69
CA SER A 63 -17.10 25.38 0.55
C SER A 63 -16.88 24.00 -0.05
N PRO A 64 -16.97 23.81 -1.38
CA PRO A 64 -16.72 22.52 -2.04
C PRO A 64 -15.34 21.95 -1.68
N ASN A 65 -14.35 22.80 -1.47
CA ASN A 65 -12.98 22.40 -1.19
C ASN A 65 -12.78 21.67 0.15
N ILE A 66 -13.74 21.81 1.10
CA ILE A 66 -13.65 21.18 2.43
C ILE A 66 -14.67 20.07 2.64
N VAL A 67 -15.71 19.95 1.79
CA VAL A 67 -16.78 18.95 1.97
C VAL A 67 -16.23 17.53 1.84
N ASP A 68 -15.57 17.23 0.72
CA ASP A 68 -14.96 15.91 0.50
C ASP A 68 -13.69 15.72 1.34
N SER A 69 -12.82 16.72 1.36
CA SER A 69 -11.48 16.60 1.95
C SER A 69 -11.45 16.40 3.47
N LEU A 70 -12.32 17.10 4.20
CA LEU A 70 -12.38 17.02 5.67
C LEU A 70 -13.48 16.11 6.17
N PHE A 71 -14.65 16.17 5.55
CA PHE A 71 -15.83 15.45 6.02
C PHE A 71 -16.14 14.17 5.24
N GLY A 72 -15.44 13.92 4.10
CA GLY A 72 -15.74 12.80 3.21
C GLY A 72 -17.17 12.81 2.69
N GLY A 73 -17.73 14.02 2.51
CA GLY A 73 -19.11 14.24 2.09
C GLY A 73 -19.21 14.61 0.62
N ASP A 74 -20.45 14.56 0.12
CA ASP A 74 -20.81 15.09 -1.19
C ASP A 74 -22.13 15.87 -1.12
N PHE A 75 -22.72 16.21 -2.26
CA PHE A 75 -23.93 17.04 -2.34
C PHE A 75 -25.17 16.22 -2.74
N ASP A 76 -25.17 14.91 -2.49
CA ASP A 76 -26.27 14.02 -2.87
C ASP A 76 -27.39 13.92 -1.80
N GLY A 77 -27.31 14.73 -0.73
CA GLY A 77 -28.29 14.76 0.36
C GLY A 77 -27.72 14.38 1.71
N ASP A 78 -26.41 14.45 1.87
CA ASP A 78 -25.73 14.19 3.15
C ASP A 78 -26.27 15.08 4.28
N ALA A 79 -26.39 14.50 5.47
CA ALA A 79 -26.74 15.19 6.71
C ALA A 79 -25.52 15.39 7.60
N MET A 80 -25.43 16.53 8.26
CA MET A 80 -24.36 16.89 9.18
C MET A 80 -24.90 17.36 10.53
N ASN A 81 -24.13 17.11 11.59
CA ASN A 81 -24.43 17.59 12.93
C ASN A 81 -23.77 18.94 13.17
N VAL A 82 -24.55 19.92 13.64
CA VAL A 82 -24.06 21.25 14.03
C VAL A 82 -24.12 21.34 15.55
N ILE A 83 -22.94 21.50 16.17
CA ILE A 83 -22.79 21.60 17.64
C ILE A 83 -22.36 23.01 17.99
N PHE A 84 -23.21 23.76 18.70
CA PHE A 84 -22.85 25.09 19.20
C PHE A 84 -21.92 25.00 20.40
N VAL A 85 -20.84 25.77 20.39
CA VAL A 85 -19.87 25.79 21.48
C VAL A 85 -20.17 26.93 22.46
N LEU A 86 -20.70 26.59 23.63
CA LEU A 86 -21.21 27.57 24.58
C LEU A 86 -20.11 28.33 25.35
N GLY A 87 -19.12 27.64 25.89
CA GLY A 87 -18.12 28.21 26.77
C GLY A 87 -17.04 29.02 26.04
N ILE A 88 -16.62 30.15 26.59
CA ILE A 88 -15.53 30.99 26.03
C ILE A 88 -14.22 30.21 25.95
N LYS A 89 -13.89 29.41 26.98
CA LYS A 89 -12.70 28.54 26.97
C LYS A 89 -12.77 27.51 25.83
N ALA A 90 -13.91 26.81 25.70
CA ALA A 90 -14.14 25.81 24.66
C ALA A 90 -14.13 26.44 23.25
N ARG A 91 -14.70 27.67 23.09
CA ARG A 91 -14.62 28.39 21.79
C ARG A 91 -13.18 28.72 21.43
N ASN A 92 -12.36 29.16 22.37
CA ASN A 92 -10.96 29.46 22.10
C ASN A 92 -10.15 28.20 21.81
N GLU A 93 -10.44 27.09 22.49
CA GLU A 93 -9.85 25.79 22.20
C GLU A 93 -10.22 25.32 20.79
N CYS A 94 -11.50 25.39 20.42
CA CYS A 94 -11.97 25.07 19.05
C CYS A 94 -11.29 25.94 17.98
N LYS A 95 -11.11 27.24 18.23
CA LYS A 95 -10.40 28.13 17.29
C LYS A 95 -8.96 27.71 17.02
N VAL A 96 -8.28 27.09 17.99
CA VAL A 96 -6.87 26.74 17.89
C VAL A 96 -6.66 25.31 17.45
N LEU A 97 -7.40 24.36 18.05
CA LEU A 97 -7.15 22.92 17.87
C LEU A 97 -7.94 22.29 16.74
N THR A 98 -9.14 22.82 16.41
CA THR A 98 -10.03 22.22 15.39
C THR A 98 -10.30 23.15 14.20
N ASP A 99 -9.52 24.22 14.02
CA ASP A 99 -9.55 25.08 12.84
C ASP A 99 -9.06 24.32 11.61
N VAL A 100 -9.68 24.54 10.45
CA VAL A 100 -9.31 23.98 9.14
C VAL A 100 -7.82 24.19 8.82
N LYS A 101 -7.23 25.30 9.28
CA LYS A 101 -5.79 25.58 9.09
C LYS A 101 -4.88 24.52 9.69
N ARG A 102 -5.29 23.87 10.80
CA ARG A 102 -4.52 22.80 11.44
C ARG A 102 -4.59 21.50 10.66
N TRP A 103 -5.69 21.29 9.95
CA TRP A 103 -5.95 20.10 9.15
C TRP A 103 -5.52 20.22 7.69
N PHE A 104 -4.92 21.36 7.31
CA PHE A 104 -4.50 21.59 5.93
C PHE A 104 -3.56 20.52 5.39
N ILE A 105 -2.59 20.09 6.20
CA ILE A 105 -1.76 18.91 5.92
C ILE A 105 -2.30 17.71 6.72
N SER A 106 -2.56 16.63 6.02
CA SER A 106 -3.06 15.39 6.60
C SER A 106 -2.00 14.69 7.45
N TYR A 107 -2.37 14.23 8.64
CA TYR A 107 -1.52 13.36 9.45
C TYR A 107 -1.33 11.96 8.85
N LYS A 108 -2.19 11.52 7.91
CA LYS A 108 -2.15 10.20 7.32
C LYS A 108 -0.90 9.98 6.45
N ASP A 109 -0.59 10.93 5.59
CA ASP A 109 0.42 10.80 4.54
C ASP A 109 1.30 12.05 4.35
N GLY A 110 0.97 13.17 5.05
CA GLY A 110 1.68 14.44 4.93
C GLY A 110 1.36 15.18 3.63
N THR A 111 0.20 14.94 3.01
CA THR A 111 -0.26 15.65 1.82
C THR A 111 -1.27 16.75 2.17
N PRO A 112 -1.41 17.82 1.34
CA PRO A 112 -2.46 18.80 1.52
C PRO A 112 -3.84 18.17 1.40
N ALA A 113 -4.63 18.20 2.47
CA ALA A 113 -6.01 17.71 2.44
C ALA A 113 -6.92 18.59 1.58
N VAL A 114 -6.69 19.90 1.59
CA VAL A 114 -7.50 20.88 0.87
C VAL A 114 -6.80 21.30 -0.43
N GLY A 115 -7.55 21.34 -1.53
CA GLY A 115 -7.11 21.76 -2.85
C GLY A 115 -8.28 22.23 -3.71
N ILE A 116 -8.04 22.54 -4.96
CA ILE A 116 -9.09 22.87 -5.91
C ILE A 116 -9.86 21.60 -6.29
N TYR A 117 -11.17 21.69 -6.38
CA TYR A 117 -12.06 20.56 -6.48
C TYR A 117 -13.08 20.73 -7.61
N HIS A 118 -13.46 19.62 -8.26
CA HIS A 118 -14.48 19.50 -9.30
C HIS A 118 -14.43 20.62 -10.37
N ASP A 119 -15.46 21.48 -10.46
CA ASP A 119 -15.60 22.51 -11.49
C ASP A 119 -14.45 23.52 -11.46
N GLY A 120 -13.94 23.87 -10.26
CA GLY A 120 -12.76 24.72 -10.14
C GLY A 120 -11.51 24.09 -10.75
N LEU A 121 -11.35 22.76 -10.64
CA LEU A 121 -10.23 22.04 -11.24
C LEU A 121 -10.33 21.99 -12.77
N ASN A 122 -11.55 21.78 -13.31
CA ASN A 122 -11.77 21.87 -14.74
C ASN A 122 -11.56 23.32 -15.22
N GLY A 123 -12.11 24.30 -14.50
CA GLY A 123 -11.95 25.72 -14.81
C GLY A 123 -10.49 26.15 -14.87
N ILE A 124 -9.66 25.80 -13.88
CA ILE A 124 -8.24 26.16 -13.90
C ILE A 124 -7.47 25.47 -15.02
N SER A 125 -7.84 24.23 -15.35
CA SER A 125 -7.21 23.50 -16.44
C SER A 125 -7.50 24.16 -17.80
N GLU A 126 -8.74 24.57 -18.05
CA GLU A 126 -9.10 25.29 -19.28
C GLU A 126 -8.52 26.71 -19.26
N PHE A 127 -8.51 27.40 -18.13
CA PHE A 127 -7.94 28.75 -17.96
C PHE A 127 -6.44 28.80 -18.22
N THR A 128 -5.70 27.74 -17.90
CA THR A 128 -4.23 27.68 -18.08
C THR A 128 -3.79 26.97 -19.36
N ARG A 129 -4.72 26.68 -20.31
CA ARG A 129 -4.37 26.17 -21.64
C ARG A 129 -3.46 27.14 -22.40
N ASP A 130 -2.72 26.61 -23.35
CA ASP A 130 -1.92 27.43 -24.23
C ASP A 130 -2.83 28.31 -25.10
N ASN A 131 -2.40 29.59 -25.33
CA ASN A 131 -3.08 30.54 -26.16
C ASN A 131 -4.48 31.02 -25.69
N VAL A 132 -4.83 30.90 -24.44
CA VAL A 132 -6.04 31.56 -23.87
C VAL A 132 -5.73 33.07 -23.67
N MET A 133 -6.14 33.87 -24.63
CA MET A 133 -5.98 35.33 -24.54
C MET A 133 -7.14 35.94 -23.73
N ILE A 134 -6.82 36.81 -22.80
CA ILE A 134 -7.80 37.47 -21.94
C ILE A 134 -7.65 38.97 -22.08
N SER A 135 -8.77 39.69 -22.30
CA SER A 135 -8.77 41.14 -22.31
C SER A 135 -8.52 41.70 -20.89
N LYS A 136 -7.99 42.91 -20.82
CA LYS A 136 -7.77 43.57 -19.49
C LYS A 136 -9.08 43.78 -18.72
N LEU A 137 -10.20 44.00 -19.43
CA LEU A 137 -11.52 44.14 -18.81
C LEU A 137 -11.98 42.82 -18.20
N ASP A 138 -11.84 41.71 -18.91
CA ASP A 138 -12.19 40.36 -18.40
C ASP A 138 -11.30 39.98 -17.22
N ALA A 139 -9.99 40.29 -17.31
CA ALA A 139 -9.07 40.06 -16.19
C ALA A 139 -9.49 40.83 -14.93
N MET A 140 -9.86 42.11 -15.09
CA MET A 140 -10.39 42.93 -13.98
C MET A 140 -11.70 42.34 -13.43
N GLN A 141 -12.60 41.89 -14.31
CA GLN A 141 -13.86 41.25 -13.91
C GLN A 141 -13.62 39.99 -13.10
N PHE A 142 -12.74 39.10 -13.56
CA PHE A 142 -12.41 37.86 -12.82
C PHE A 142 -11.75 38.19 -11.47
N LEU A 143 -10.81 39.14 -11.42
CA LEU A 143 -10.15 39.56 -10.19
C LEU A 143 -11.10 40.28 -9.21
N SER A 144 -12.17 40.93 -9.70
CA SER A 144 -13.16 41.57 -8.83
C SER A 144 -13.98 40.61 -7.97
N THR A 145 -13.93 39.31 -8.27
CA THR A 145 -14.58 38.28 -7.47
C THR A 145 -13.81 37.93 -6.17
N ILE A 146 -12.57 38.41 -6.02
CA ILE A 146 -11.71 38.18 -4.89
C ILE A 146 -12.04 39.15 -3.76
N ASP A 147 -12.13 38.63 -2.52
CA ASP A 147 -12.48 39.42 -1.34
C ASP A 147 -11.36 40.43 -0.93
N ASP A 148 -10.09 40.05 -1.12
CA ASP A 148 -8.93 40.84 -0.70
C ASP A 148 -8.02 41.13 -1.89
N ILE A 149 -8.19 42.36 -2.44
CA ILE A 149 -7.49 42.81 -3.65
C ILE A 149 -6.19 43.57 -3.30
N THR A 150 -5.91 43.80 -2.01
CA THR A 150 -4.80 44.65 -1.54
C THR A 150 -3.42 44.12 -1.91
N ASP A 151 -3.28 42.79 -2.07
CA ASP A 151 -2.01 42.11 -2.39
C ASP A 151 -1.72 42.10 -3.92
N ILE A 152 -2.65 42.55 -4.76
CA ILE A 152 -2.50 42.53 -6.23
C ILE A 152 -1.71 43.72 -6.72
N ASP A 153 -0.67 43.49 -7.52
CA ASP A 153 0.14 44.52 -8.17
C ASP A 153 -0.57 45.08 -9.41
N TYR A 154 -1.17 46.24 -9.26
CA TYR A 154 -1.91 46.95 -10.31
C TYR A 154 -1.06 47.37 -11.51
N ASP A 155 0.25 47.60 -11.33
CA ASP A 155 1.12 47.92 -12.45
C ASP A 155 1.35 46.71 -13.35
N LYS A 156 1.44 45.51 -12.82
CA LYS A 156 1.49 44.26 -13.57
C LYS A 156 0.18 43.93 -14.27
N LEU A 157 -0.96 44.37 -13.75
CA LEU A 157 -2.26 44.23 -14.43
C LEU A 157 -2.29 44.87 -15.80
N LYS A 158 -1.53 45.94 -16.02
CA LYS A 158 -1.42 46.60 -17.33
C LYS A 158 -0.71 45.74 -18.38
N GLU A 159 0.08 44.80 -17.98
CA GLU A 159 0.90 43.91 -18.80
C GLU A 159 0.21 42.56 -19.10
N VAL A 160 -0.95 42.28 -18.48
CA VAL A 160 -1.71 41.07 -18.70
C VAL A 160 -2.19 40.91 -20.12
N ASN A 161 -1.83 39.80 -20.76
CA ASN A 161 -2.27 39.44 -22.10
C ASN A 161 -2.84 38.00 -22.13
N ASN A 162 -2.40 37.16 -21.23
CA ASN A 162 -2.75 35.73 -21.16
C ASN A 162 -3.43 35.37 -19.83
N SER A 163 -4.20 34.32 -19.83
CA SER A 163 -4.80 33.75 -18.59
C SER A 163 -3.77 33.36 -17.53
N ARG A 164 -2.61 32.86 -17.94
CA ARG A 164 -1.50 32.51 -17.03
C ARG A 164 -0.95 33.74 -16.29
N ASP A 165 -0.98 34.92 -16.92
CA ASP A 165 -0.57 36.17 -16.28
C ASP A 165 -1.51 36.53 -15.12
N VAL A 166 -2.81 36.27 -15.25
CA VAL A 166 -3.80 36.50 -14.18
C VAL A 166 -3.50 35.59 -12.98
N ILE A 167 -3.19 34.31 -13.20
CA ILE A 167 -2.80 33.39 -12.12
C ILE A 167 -1.48 33.87 -11.49
N SER A 168 -0.53 34.34 -12.28
CA SER A 168 0.76 34.87 -11.78
C SER A 168 0.60 36.08 -10.84
N LEU A 169 -0.47 36.89 -11.02
CA LEU A 169 -0.78 37.98 -10.09
C LEU A 169 -1.22 37.50 -8.70
N LEU A 170 -1.81 36.30 -8.62
CA LEU A 170 -2.29 35.71 -7.36
C LEU A 170 -1.20 34.94 -6.60
N LEU A 171 -0.24 34.37 -7.34
CA LEU A 171 0.79 33.51 -6.76
C LEU A 171 1.83 34.32 -5.97
N PRO A 172 2.22 33.85 -4.77
CA PRO A 172 3.36 34.42 -4.05
C PRO A 172 4.67 34.09 -4.78
N LYS A 173 5.77 34.69 -4.36
CA LYS A 173 7.10 34.45 -4.94
C LYS A 173 7.63 33.08 -4.55
N PHE A 174 7.68 32.12 -5.49
CA PHE A 174 8.29 30.79 -5.31
C PHE A 174 8.69 30.20 -6.65
N ASN A 175 9.54 29.18 -6.61
CA ASN A 175 9.99 28.45 -7.80
C ASN A 175 9.40 27.05 -7.78
N TYR A 176 8.88 26.59 -8.95
CA TYR A 176 8.24 25.28 -9.05
C TYR A 176 8.37 24.69 -10.43
N THR A 177 8.67 23.38 -10.51
CA THR A 177 8.75 22.65 -11.77
C THR A 177 8.21 21.24 -11.59
N LYS A 178 7.19 20.86 -12.41
CA LYS A 178 6.61 19.51 -12.38
C LYS A 178 5.95 19.17 -13.72
N TYR A 179 5.85 17.89 -14.05
CA TYR A 179 5.10 17.42 -15.22
C TYR A 179 3.62 17.25 -14.87
N ALA A 180 2.74 17.66 -15.78
CA ALA A 180 1.30 17.53 -15.66
C ALA A 180 0.85 16.06 -15.75
N SER A 181 -0.32 15.71 -15.18
CA SER A 181 -0.86 14.35 -15.22
C SER A 181 -1.53 13.99 -16.53
N HIS A 182 -2.01 14.97 -17.28
CA HIS A 182 -2.59 14.75 -18.61
C HIS A 182 -1.54 14.26 -19.61
N TYR A 183 -0.26 14.50 -19.37
CA TYR A 183 0.83 13.97 -20.19
C TYR A 183 1.11 12.50 -19.85
N ASN A 184 0.86 11.61 -20.81
CA ASN A 184 1.20 10.20 -20.72
C ASN A 184 2.19 9.83 -21.83
N PRO A 185 3.47 9.52 -21.52
CA PRO A 185 4.48 9.15 -22.51
C PRO A 185 4.06 7.98 -23.40
N ASN A 186 3.26 7.04 -22.89
CA ASN A 186 2.80 5.86 -23.62
C ASN A 186 1.73 6.17 -24.70
N LEU A 187 1.14 7.36 -24.65
CA LEU A 187 0.12 7.83 -25.59
C LEU A 187 0.65 8.92 -26.54
N LYS A 188 1.96 9.22 -26.50
CA LYS A 188 2.57 10.26 -27.34
C LYS A 188 2.41 9.99 -28.83
N ASP A 189 2.31 8.72 -29.23
CA ASP A 189 2.12 8.34 -30.64
C ASP A 189 0.70 8.62 -31.16
N ILE A 190 -0.25 8.87 -30.24
CA ILE A 190 -1.69 9.02 -30.55
C ILE A 190 -2.14 10.46 -30.28
N ILE A 191 -1.65 11.06 -29.21
CA ILE A 191 -2.05 12.38 -28.73
C ILE A 191 -0.92 13.36 -29.01
N ASP A 192 -1.20 14.41 -29.77
CA ASP A 192 -0.27 15.52 -29.99
C ASP A 192 -0.31 16.45 -28.75
N TYR A 193 0.67 16.32 -27.88
CA TYR A 193 0.80 17.15 -26.69
C TYR A 193 1.54 18.45 -27.00
N LYS A 194 0.95 19.58 -26.69
CA LYS A 194 1.62 20.89 -26.82
C LYS A 194 2.75 21.00 -25.80
N GLU A 195 3.97 21.28 -26.24
CA GLU A 195 5.14 21.33 -25.35
C GLU A 195 4.95 22.32 -24.19
N ASN A 196 4.30 23.46 -24.43
CA ASN A 196 4.00 24.48 -23.43
C ASN A 196 2.96 24.05 -22.38
N GLU A 197 2.29 22.89 -22.53
CA GLU A 197 1.31 22.36 -21.58
C GLU A 197 1.85 21.19 -20.77
N ILE A 198 2.89 20.49 -21.25
CA ILE A 198 3.41 19.26 -20.64
C ILE A 198 4.10 19.54 -19.29
N LYS A 199 4.94 20.57 -19.25
CA LYS A 199 5.78 20.91 -18.11
C LYS A 199 5.31 22.23 -17.50
N ILE A 200 4.93 22.16 -16.23
CA ILE A 200 4.65 23.36 -15.45
C ILE A 200 5.97 23.94 -14.98
N GLU A 201 6.19 25.20 -15.28
CA GLU A 201 7.35 25.97 -14.83
C GLU A 201 6.91 27.33 -14.27
N ILE A 202 7.14 27.53 -12.99
CA ILE A 202 6.86 28.77 -12.28
C ILE A 202 8.20 29.31 -11.76
N VAL A 203 8.53 30.54 -12.15
CA VAL A 203 9.73 31.22 -11.71
C VAL A 203 9.34 32.49 -10.98
N HIS A 204 9.70 32.57 -9.70
CA HIS A 204 9.40 33.74 -8.83
C HIS A 204 7.91 34.15 -8.82
N GLY A 205 7.03 33.13 -8.84
CA GLY A 205 5.59 33.35 -8.85
C GLY A 205 4.98 33.63 -10.23
N GLN A 206 5.79 33.75 -11.28
CA GLN A 206 5.32 33.89 -12.66
C GLN A 206 5.19 32.53 -13.33
N VAL A 207 4.03 32.23 -13.88
CA VAL A 207 3.74 31.01 -14.65
C VAL A 207 4.27 31.20 -16.08
N ILE A 208 5.39 30.53 -16.38
CA ILE A 208 6.03 30.57 -17.68
C ILE A 208 5.37 29.61 -18.65
N SER A 209 5.14 28.37 -18.20
CA SER A 209 4.54 27.32 -19.02
C SER A 209 3.74 26.35 -18.16
N GLY A 210 2.92 25.53 -18.81
CA GLY A 210 2.20 24.42 -18.20
C GLY A 210 0.69 24.64 -18.10
N ARG A 211 -0.04 23.54 -18.16
CA ARG A 211 -1.47 23.46 -17.94
C ARG A 211 -1.72 22.84 -16.56
N PHE A 212 -2.50 23.50 -15.71
CA PHE A 212 -2.74 23.04 -14.34
C PHE A 212 -3.80 21.94 -14.33
N ASP A 213 -3.52 20.90 -13.57
CA ASP A 213 -4.39 19.75 -13.41
C ASP A 213 -4.44 19.28 -11.93
N LYS A 214 -5.15 18.19 -11.66
CA LYS A 214 -5.28 17.64 -10.31
C LYS A 214 -3.93 17.38 -9.62
N LYS A 215 -2.91 16.94 -10.37
CA LYS A 215 -1.57 16.64 -9.83
C LYS A 215 -0.82 17.89 -9.36
N ILE A 216 -1.26 19.06 -9.78
CA ILE A 216 -0.61 20.35 -9.49
C ILE A 216 -1.35 21.13 -8.40
N VAL A 217 -2.69 21.21 -8.50
CA VAL A 217 -3.55 22.05 -7.65
C VAL A 217 -4.67 21.28 -6.95
N GLY A 218 -4.72 19.97 -7.11
CA GLY A 218 -5.76 19.13 -6.51
C GLY A 218 -5.51 18.81 -5.03
N GLN A 219 -6.53 18.29 -4.38
CA GLN A 219 -6.48 17.78 -3.02
C GLN A 219 -5.76 16.42 -2.95
N ASN A 220 -5.19 16.08 -1.79
CA ASN A 220 -4.47 14.83 -1.50
C ASN A 220 -3.30 14.55 -2.47
N VAL A 221 -2.64 15.60 -2.94
CA VAL A 221 -1.51 15.50 -3.87
C VAL A 221 -0.22 15.94 -3.21
N ASP A 222 0.74 15.02 -3.18
CA ASP A 222 2.08 15.30 -2.72
C ASP A 222 2.82 16.20 -3.73
N ASP A 223 3.67 17.09 -3.24
CA ASP A 223 4.46 18.00 -4.07
C ASP A 223 3.57 18.85 -5.02
N SER A 224 2.41 19.32 -4.53
CA SER A 224 1.53 20.28 -5.22
C SER A 224 1.98 21.72 -4.98
N ILE A 225 1.50 22.65 -5.80
CA ILE A 225 1.77 24.10 -5.59
C ILE A 225 1.36 24.51 -4.17
N PHE A 226 0.19 24.08 -3.70
CA PHE A 226 -0.30 24.42 -2.37
C PHE A 226 0.55 23.79 -1.24
N HIS A 227 1.14 22.64 -1.47
CA HIS A 227 2.08 22.04 -0.52
C HIS A 227 3.32 22.92 -0.35
N HIS A 228 3.91 23.39 -1.46
CA HIS A 228 5.06 24.29 -1.44
C HIS A 228 4.73 25.62 -0.78
N ILE A 229 3.61 26.24 -1.13
CA ILE A 229 3.20 27.54 -0.57
C ILE A 229 2.89 27.42 0.93
N HIS A 230 2.32 26.30 1.38
CA HIS A 230 2.08 26.06 2.80
C HIS A 230 3.39 26.04 3.61
N HIS A 231 4.41 25.35 3.11
CA HIS A 231 5.69 25.25 3.80
C HIS A 231 6.47 26.57 3.87
N GLU A 232 6.23 27.50 2.93
CA GLU A 232 6.89 28.82 2.91
C GLU A 232 6.06 29.92 3.57
N TYR A 233 4.76 29.95 3.33
CA TYR A 233 3.89 31.06 3.70
C TYR A 233 2.81 30.70 4.74
N GLY A 234 2.72 29.45 5.12
CA GLY A 234 1.78 28.92 6.11
C GLY A 234 0.34 28.74 5.62
N ALA A 235 -0.49 28.08 6.45
CA ALA A 235 -1.83 27.63 6.09
C ALA A 235 -2.79 28.78 5.72
N LYS A 236 -2.73 29.92 6.41
CA LYS A 236 -3.65 31.05 6.15
C LYS A 236 -3.53 31.60 4.72
N LYS A 237 -2.29 31.86 4.28
CA LYS A 237 -2.06 32.40 2.93
C LYS A 237 -2.42 31.39 1.86
N THR A 238 -2.11 30.11 2.11
CA THR A 238 -2.45 29.03 1.19
C THR A 238 -3.96 28.84 1.03
N LEU A 239 -4.74 28.84 2.12
CA LEU A 239 -6.19 28.70 2.06
C LEU A 239 -6.85 29.89 1.36
N ASN A 240 -6.35 31.12 1.59
CA ASN A 240 -6.81 32.31 0.86
C ASN A 240 -6.55 32.15 -0.64
N LEU A 241 -5.33 31.72 -1.00
CA LEU A 241 -4.98 31.51 -2.41
C LEU A 241 -5.86 30.44 -3.08
N ILE A 242 -6.16 29.33 -2.40
CA ILE A 242 -7.07 28.28 -2.92
C ILE A 242 -8.46 28.90 -3.17
N ARG A 243 -8.98 29.69 -2.22
CA ARG A 243 -10.26 30.40 -2.37
C ARG A 243 -10.22 31.32 -3.59
N ASP A 244 -9.19 32.15 -3.71
CA ASP A 244 -9.08 33.17 -4.74
C ASP A 244 -8.96 32.55 -6.15
N ILE A 245 -8.12 31.51 -6.29
CA ILE A 245 -8.03 30.76 -7.54
C ILE A 245 -9.38 30.09 -7.87
N GLN A 246 -10.06 29.49 -6.87
CA GLN A 246 -11.36 28.84 -7.07
C GLN A 246 -12.41 29.86 -7.55
N GLN A 247 -12.44 31.06 -6.97
CA GLN A 247 -13.38 32.12 -7.36
C GLN A 247 -13.12 32.62 -8.81
N VAL A 248 -11.87 32.91 -9.15
CA VAL A 248 -11.47 33.34 -10.50
C VAL A 248 -11.80 32.26 -11.53
N THR A 249 -11.43 31.03 -11.29
CA THR A 249 -11.65 29.94 -12.25
C THR A 249 -13.14 29.58 -12.39
N THR A 250 -13.92 29.67 -11.32
CA THR A 250 -15.37 29.47 -11.40
C THR A 250 -16.03 30.60 -12.17
N SER A 251 -15.62 31.85 -11.97
CA SER A 251 -16.12 33.00 -12.75
C SER A 251 -15.80 32.87 -14.25
N TYR A 252 -14.59 32.42 -14.58
CA TYR A 252 -14.21 32.11 -15.95
C TYR A 252 -15.10 31.04 -16.56
N GLN A 253 -15.31 29.93 -15.82
CA GLN A 253 -16.13 28.82 -16.30
C GLN A 253 -17.61 29.19 -16.45
N MET A 254 -18.14 30.09 -15.62
CA MET A 254 -19.48 30.65 -15.80
C MET A 254 -19.61 31.49 -17.07
N HIS A 255 -18.52 32.16 -17.47
CA HIS A 255 -18.47 32.97 -18.68
C HIS A 255 -18.35 32.10 -19.95
N GLU A 256 -17.44 31.10 -19.95
CA GLU A 256 -17.19 30.23 -21.11
C GLU A 256 -18.23 29.11 -21.23
N GLY A 257 -18.76 28.61 -20.13
CA GLY A 257 -19.61 27.42 -20.07
C GLY A 257 -18.83 26.11 -20.19
N PHE A 258 -19.42 25.06 -19.68
CA PHE A 258 -18.86 23.69 -19.81
C PHE A 258 -19.98 22.66 -19.67
N THR A 259 -20.07 21.74 -20.63
CA THR A 259 -20.99 20.61 -20.58
C THR A 259 -20.43 19.43 -21.39
N VAL A 260 -20.80 18.21 -21.02
CA VAL A 260 -20.52 17.02 -21.81
C VAL A 260 -21.68 16.80 -22.76
N HIS A 261 -21.40 16.82 -24.05
CA HIS A 261 -22.36 16.63 -25.12
C HIS A 261 -22.46 15.14 -25.51
N TYR A 262 -23.52 14.78 -26.22
CA TYR A 262 -23.67 13.44 -26.77
C TYR A 262 -22.55 13.11 -27.77
N ASP A 263 -22.11 14.10 -28.53
CA ASP A 263 -21.01 13.96 -29.51
C ASP A 263 -19.66 13.62 -28.86
N ASP A 264 -19.47 13.96 -27.59
CA ASP A 264 -18.27 13.57 -26.81
C ASP A 264 -18.17 12.05 -26.57
N ILE A 265 -19.30 11.34 -26.69
CA ILE A 265 -19.43 9.91 -26.39
C ILE A 265 -19.38 9.06 -27.66
N VAL A 266 -19.87 9.62 -28.78
CA VAL A 266 -19.99 8.89 -30.04
C VAL A 266 -18.60 8.73 -30.68
N ILE A 267 -18.32 7.52 -31.14
CA ILE A 267 -17.12 7.17 -31.87
C ILE A 267 -17.44 6.84 -33.33
N ASP A 268 -16.50 7.07 -34.22
CA ASP A 268 -16.64 6.77 -35.63
C ASP A 268 -16.79 5.28 -35.92
N LYS A 269 -17.45 4.97 -37.05
CA LYS A 269 -17.63 3.59 -37.53
C LYS A 269 -16.32 2.86 -37.71
N SER A 270 -15.24 3.55 -38.06
CA SER A 270 -13.88 2.98 -38.17
C SER A 270 -13.36 2.45 -36.84
N ALA A 271 -13.56 3.20 -35.73
CA ALA A 271 -13.19 2.75 -34.40
C ALA A 271 -14.04 1.59 -33.95
N ILE A 272 -15.36 1.61 -34.23
CA ILE A 272 -16.27 0.49 -33.89
C ILE A 272 -15.81 -0.79 -34.57
N THR A 273 -15.37 -0.74 -35.83
CA THR A 273 -14.85 -1.94 -36.52
C THR A 273 -13.58 -2.48 -35.87
N LEU A 274 -12.63 -1.61 -35.52
CA LEU A 274 -11.40 -2.01 -34.83
C LEU A 274 -11.69 -2.60 -33.42
N ILE A 275 -12.65 -2.04 -32.69
CA ILE A 275 -13.07 -2.56 -31.40
C ILE A 275 -13.71 -3.93 -31.55
N ASN A 276 -14.59 -4.13 -32.56
CA ASN A 276 -15.23 -5.41 -32.82
C ASN A 276 -14.21 -6.47 -33.21
N ASP A 277 -13.19 -6.13 -34.00
CA ASP A 277 -12.11 -7.05 -34.35
C ASP A 277 -11.33 -7.49 -33.10
N LYS A 278 -11.03 -6.56 -32.19
CA LYS A 278 -10.39 -6.88 -30.91
C LYS A 278 -11.26 -7.75 -30.01
N ILE A 279 -12.55 -7.48 -29.93
CA ILE A 279 -13.51 -8.34 -29.19
C ILE A 279 -13.51 -9.76 -29.78
N ASN A 280 -13.55 -9.89 -31.12
CA ASN A 280 -13.51 -11.18 -31.79
C ASN A 280 -12.20 -11.94 -31.52
N ASP A 281 -11.07 -11.24 -31.47
CA ASP A 281 -9.77 -11.84 -31.13
C ASP A 281 -9.74 -12.36 -29.68
N ILE A 282 -10.27 -11.58 -28.72
CA ILE A 282 -10.41 -12.03 -27.33
C ILE A 282 -11.32 -13.25 -27.21
N LEU A 283 -12.44 -13.26 -27.91
CA LEU A 283 -13.35 -14.41 -27.91
C LEU A 283 -12.67 -15.65 -28.46
N LYS A 284 -11.90 -15.54 -29.56
CA LYS A 284 -11.12 -16.64 -30.12
C LYS A 284 -10.05 -17.15 -29.15
N GLN A 285 -9.34 -16.26 -28.48
CA GLN A 285 -8.37 -16.63 -27.43
C GLN A 285 -9.06 -17.39 -26.30
N ALA A 286 -10.20 -16.93 -25.84
CA ALA A 286 -10.98 -17.60 -24.80
C ALA A 286 -11.49 -18.98 -25.26
N GLU A 287 -11.89 -19.12 -26.52
CA GLU A 287 -12.25 -20.41 -27.11
C GLU A 287 -11.05 -21.37 -27.16
N THR A 288 -9.87 -20.90 -27.58
CA THR A 288 -8.65 -21.73 -27.58
C THR A 288 -8.25 -22.21 -26.17
N ILE A 289 -8.42 -21.36 -25.15
CA ILE A 289 -8.22 -21.75 -23.75
C ILE A 289 -9.21 -22.85 -23.35
N THR A 290 -10.47 -22.68 -23.74
CA THR A 290 -11.53 -23.65 -23.42
C THR A 290 -11.30 -25.00 -24.12
N GLU A 291 -10.86 -24.99 -25.37
CA GLU A 291 -10.51 -26.21 -26.13
C GLU A 291 -9.30 -26.94 -25.53
N LYS A 292 -8.26 -26.20 -25.15
CA LYS A 292 -7.09 -26.77 -24.46
C LYS A 292 -7.49 -27.41 -23.12
N LEU A 293 -8.44 -26.81 -22.39
CA LEU A 293 -9.01 -27.41 -21.18
C LEU A 293 -9.73 -28.73 -21.47
N LYS A 294 -10.61 -28.73 -22.48
CA LYS A 294 -11.37 -29.93 -22.87
C LYS A 294 -10.45 -31.08 -23.31
N ASN A 295 -9.33 -30.75 -23.95
CA ASN A 295 -8.33 -31.70 -24.41
C ASN A 295 -7.34 -32.15 -23.30
N GLY A 296 -7.50 -31.64 -22.07
CA GLY A 296 -6.67 -32.03 -20.91
C GLY A 296 -5.24 -31.48 -20.96
N HIS A 297 -4.98 -30.44 -21.76
CA HIS A 297 -3.63 -29.87 -21.91
C HIS A 297 -3.21 -28.96 -20.74
N TYR A 298 -4.12 -28.66 -19.82
CA TYR A 298 -3.83 -27.80 -18.67
C TYR A 298 -3.57 -28.61 -17.40
N VAL A 299 -2.40 -28.41 -16.84
CA VAL A 299 -2.07 -28.83 -15.47
C VAL A 299 -2.18 -27.60 -14.60
N PRO A 300 -3.14 -27.54 -13.65
CA PRO A 300 -3.26 -26.40 -12.75
C PRO A 300 -2.02 -26.31 -11.85
N PRO A 301 -1.62 -25.10 -11.45
CA PRO A 301 -0.67 -24.94 -10.36
C PRO A 301 -1.15 -25.69 -9.11
N ILE A 302 -0.23 -26.19 -8.33
CA ILE A 302 -0.45 -27.26 -7.33
C ILE A 302 -1.49 -26.86 -6.26
N ASN A 303 -1.72 -25.57 -6.00
CA ASN A 303 -2.70 -25.09 -5.02
C ASN A 303 -4.02 -24.64 -5.62
N MET A 304 -4.20 -24.79 -6.93
CA MET A 304 -5.42 -24.39 -7.59
C MET A 304 -6.20 -25.59 -8.08
N THR A 305 -7.52 -25.52 -7.94
CA THR A 305 -8.39 -26.43 -8.68
C THR A 305 -8.30 -26.09 -10.17
N LEU A 306 -8.44 -27.08 -11.03
CA LEU A 306 -8.46 -26.87 -12.49
C LEU A 306 -9.50 -25.80 -12.89
N LYS A 307 -10.61 -25.72 -12.15
CA LYS A 307 -11.67 -24.73 -12.34
C LYS A 307 -11.16 -23.32 -12.04
N ASN A 308 -10.52 -23.11 -10.90
CA ASN A 308 -10.03 -21.77 -10.51
C ASN A 308 -8.91 -21.30 -11.45
N TYR A 309 -8.02 -22.20 -11.85
CA TYR A 309 -6.97 -21.89 -12.82
C TYR A 309 -7.54 -21.47 -14.17
N TYR A 310 -8.51 -22.21 -14.68
CA TYR A 310 -9.22 -21.87 -15.91
C TYR A 310 -9.92 -20.50 -15.80
N GLU A 311 -10.60 -20.22 -14.71
CA GLU A 311 -11.27 -18.95 -14.48
C GLU A 311 -10.28 -17.78 -14.45
N GLN A 312 -9.13 -17.93 -13.79
CA GLN A 312 -8.08 -16.90 -13.80
C GLN A 312 -7.49 -16.65 -15.19
N MET A 313 -7.23 -17.70 -15.95
CA MET A 313 -6.77 -17.55 -17.34
C MET A 313 -7.80 -16.84 -18.20
N LEU A 314 -9.08 -17.16 -18.06
CA LEU A 314 -10.14 -16.45 -18.76
C LEU A 314 -10.22 -14.99 -18.35
N ILE A 315 -10.21 -14.67 -17.05
CA ILE A 315 -10.25 -13.29 -16.55
C ILE A 315 -9.07 -12.48 -17.11
N SER A 316 -7.88 -13.05 -17.17
CA SER A 316 -6.69 -12.36 -17.70
C SER A 316 -6.82 -11.97 -19.17
N VAL A 317 -7.49 -12.79 -19.97
CA VAL A 317 -7.72 -12.52 -21.40
C VAL A 317 -8.91 -11.58 -21.61
N LEU A 318 -9.95 -11.68 -20.76
CA LEU A 318 -11.17 -10.88 -20.88
C LEU A 318 -11.02 -9.43 -20.39
N ASN A 319 -9.92 -9.09 -19.69
CA ASN A 319 -9.70 -7.74 -19.18
C ASN A 319 -9.58 -6.71 -20.32
N LEU A 320 -10.30 -5.60 -20.15
CA LEU A 320 -10.17 -4.44 -21.04
C LEU A 320 -8.87 -3.70 -20.73
N GLY A 321 -7.88 -3.87 -21.58
CA GLY A 321 -6.59 -3.21 -21.50
C GLY A 321 -6.47 -1.96 -22.37
N ASP A 322 -5.24 -1.42 -22.48
CA ASP A 322 -4.91 -0.28 -23.35
C ASP A 322 -5.26 -0.54 -24.84
N ASP A 323 -5.38 -1.78 -25.26
CA ASP A 323 -5.79 -2.16 -26.60
C ASP A 323 -7.20 -1.69 -27.01
N PHE A 324 -8.10 -1.52 -26.03
CA PHE A 324 -9.42 -0.93 -26.24
C PHE A 324 -9.41 0.59 -26.14
N LEU A 325 -8.53 1.14 -25.34
CA LEU A 325 -8.41 2.58 -25.16
C LEU A 325 -7.84 3.26 -26.42
N ARG A 326 -6.83 2.65 -27.05
CA ARG A 326 -6.17 3.22 -28.23
C ARG A 326 -7.12 3.52 -29.41
N PRO A 327 -7.98 2.61 -29.89
CA PRO A 327 -8.93 2.90 -30.95
C PRO A 327 -9.92 4.04 -30.61
N VAL A 328 -10.35 4.13 -29.34
CA VAL A 328 -11.22 5.20 -28.86
C VAL A 328 -10.50 6.55 -28.93
N LEU A 329 -9.28 6.64 -28.41
CA LEU A 329 -8.50 7.89 -28.38
C LEU A 329 -8.07 8.36 -29.78
N MET A 330 -7.81 7.44 -30.73
CA MET A 330 -7.49 7.80 -32.11
C MET A 330 -8.63 8.48 -32.87
N ASN A 331 -9.87 8.28 -32.44
CA ASN A 331 -11.06 8.75 -33.09
C ASN A 331 -11.79 9.87 -32.35
N ILE A 332 -11.30 10.28 -31.20
CA ILE A 332 -11.83 11.39 -30.41
C ILE A 332 -11.02 12.66 -30.73
N ASP A 333 -11.71 13.78 -30.90
CA ASP A 333 -11.06 15.08 -30.89
C ASP A 333 -10.60 15.43 -29.47
N VAL A 334 -9.35 15.10 -29.17
CA VAL A 334 -8.75 15.25 -27.84
C VAL A 334 -8.77 16.70 -27.33
N GLU A 335 -8.74 17.69 -28.24
CA GLU A 335 -8.76 19.10 -27.85
C GLU A 335 -10.15 19.60 -27.46
N ASN A 336 -11.20 19.15 -28.13
CA ASN A 336 -12.56 19.66 -27.94
C ASN A 336 -13.49 18.72 -27.14
N ASN A 337 -13.15 17.42 -27.02
CA ASN A 337 -13.97 16.46 -26.28
C ASN A 337 -13.97 16.74 -24.77
N ASN A 338 -15.12 17.15 -24.23
CA ASN A 338 -15.23 17.56 -22.84
C ASN A 338 -15.20 16.38 -21.87
N LEU A 339 -15.65 15.18 -22.27
CA LEU A 339 -15.52 13.97 -21.43
C LEU A 339 -14.05 13.59 -21.27
N TYR A 340 -13.26 13.62 -22.37
CA TYR A 340 -11.82 13.39 -22.30
C TYR A 340 -11.11 14.43 -21.42
N LYS A 341 -11.48 15.71 -21.51
CA LYS A 341 -10.91 16.78 -20.66
C LYS A 341 -11.13 16.49 -19.18
N LEU A 342 -12.34 16.08 -18.76
CA LEU A 342 -12.62 15.70 -17.37
C LEU A 342 -11.74 14.56 -16.87
N ILE A 343 -11.49 13.56 -17.71
CA ILE A 343 -10.68 12.38 -17.35
C ILE A 343 -9.20 12.72 -17.31
N SER A 344 -8.68 13.38 -18.35
CA SER A 344 -7.26 13.69 -18.49
C SER A 344 -6.76 14.66 -17.41
N THR A 345 -7.56 15.65 -17.05
CA THR A 345 -7.26 16.61 -15.98
C THR A 345 -7.40 16.01 -14.58
N GLY A 346 -8.03 14.84 -14.47
CA GLY A 346 -8.29 14.16 -13.18
C GLY A 346 -9.46 14.74 -12.40
N THR A 347 -10.30 15.58 -13.05
CA THR A 347 -11.47 16.18 -12.40
C THR A 347 -12.50 15.14 -12.03
N LYS A 348 -12.92 14.30 -12.99
CA LYS A 348 -13.89 13.22 -12.77
C LYS A 348 -13.74 12.11 -13.81
N GLY A 349 -13.99 10.87 -13.38
CA GLY A 349 -13.94 9.70 -14.26
C GLY A 349 -12.52 9.12 -14.44
N LYS A 350 -12.48 7.96 -15.08
CA LYS A 350 -11.25 7.22 -15.45
C LYS A 350 -11.34 6.80 -16.91
N TYR A 351 -10.23 6.48 -17.54
CA TYR A 351 -10.21 5.94 -18.91
C TYR A 351 -11.08 4.68 -19.09
N LEU A 352 -11.19 3.84 -18.03
CA LEU A 352 -12.10 2.70 -18.01
C LEU A 352 -13.55 3.13 -18.23
N ASN A 353 -13.99 4.24 -17.64
CA ASN A 353 -15.36 4.75 -17.84
C ASN A 353 -15.59 5.17 -19.31
N LEU A 354 -14.60 5.83 -19.91
CA LEU A 354 -14.67 6.19 -21.33
C LEU A 354 -14.80 4.94 -22.22
N MET A 355 -13.99 3.91 -21.95
CA MET A 355 -14.07 2.63 -22.69
C MET A 355 -15.43 1.95 -22.51
N GLN A 356 -15.97 1.89 -21.30
CA GLN A 356 -17.26 1.28 -21.00
C GLN A 356 -18.42 2.04 -21.66
N ILE A 357 -18.32 3.36 -21.75
CA ILE A 357 -19.33 4.18 -22.41
C ILE A 357 -19.27 3.98 -23.93
N SER A 358 -18.09 4.06 -24.53
CA SER A 358 -17.94 4.16 -25.98
C SER A 358 -17.59 2.83 -26.67
N SER A 359 -17.04 1.82 -25.98
CA SER A 359 -16.56 0.59 -26.64
C SER A 359 -17.21 -0.70 -26.14
N SER A 360 -16.94 -1.10 -24.90
CA SER A 360 -17.48 -2.33 -24.32
C SER A 360 -17.44 -2.23 -22.79
N ILE A 361 -18.46 -2.78 -22.13
CA ILE A 361 -18.52 -2.81 -20.65
C ILE A 361 -17.51 -3.80 -20.10
N GLY A 362 -17.26 -4.92 -20.82
CA GLY A 362 -16.28 -5.92 -20.44
C GLY A 362 -16.79 -6.96 -19.45
N PRO A 363 -15.87 -7.62 -18.71
CA PRO A 363 -16.24 -8.70 -17.80
C PRO A 363 -16.98 -8.18 -16.56
N THR A 364 -18.16 -8.74 -16.30
CA THR A 364 -18.88 -8.59 -15.01
C THR A 364 -18.48 -9.74 -14.10
N SER A 365 -18.13 -9.43 -12.85
CA SER A 365 -17.63 -10.41 -11.89
C SER A 365 -18.32 -10.29 -10.54
N ILE A 366 -18.41 -11.40 -9.83
CA ILE A 366 -18.94 -11.45 -8.46
C ILE A 366 -17.82 -11.90 -7.53
N GLY A 367 -17.34 -10.97 -6.71
CA GLY A 367 -16.25 -11.25 -5.77
C GLY A 367 -14.89 -11.52 -6.43
N GLY A 368 -14.70 -11.10 -7.69
CA GLY A 368 -13.48 -11.33 -8.46
C GLY A 368 -13.53 -12.56 -9.38
N ASP A 369 -14.55 -13.40 -9.22
CA ASP A 369 -14.79 -14.59 -10.04
C ASP A 369 -15.79 -14.31 -11.17
N LEU A 370 -15.71 -15.08 -12.24
CA LEU A 370 -16.72 -15.06 -13.31
C LEU A 370 -18.08 -15.52 -12.78
N MET A 371 -19.15 -15.10 -13.45
CA MET A 371 -20.51 -15.47 -13.08
C MET A 371 -20.65 -16.98 -12.87
N ALA A 372 -21.08 -17.36 -11.65
CA ALA A 372 -21.18 -18.76 -11.25
C ALA A 372 -22.34 -19.49 -11.95
N GLN A 373 -22.10 -20.74 -12.35
CA GLN A 373 -23.11 -21.62 -12.98
C GLN A 373 -24.02 -22.26 -11.93
N ASN A 374 -24.65 -21.45 -11.08
CA ASN A 374 -25.46 -21.90 -9.95
C ASN A 374 -26.93 -22.11 -10.29
N PHE A 375 -27.37 -21.70 -11.49
CA PHE A 375 -28.72 -21.99 -11.97
C PHE A 375 -28.86 -23.46 -12.33
N ALA A 376 -30.12 -23.94 -12.36
CA ALA A 376 -30.40 -25.37 -12.60
C ALA A 376 -29.60 -25.95 -13.78
N TYR A 377 -29.02 -27.15 -13.57
CA TYR A 377 -28.22 -27.90 -14.57
C TYR A 377 -26.95 -27.18 -15.05
N GLY A 378 -26.24 -26.47 -14.19
CA GLY A 378 -24.93 -25.85 -14.52
C GLY A 378 -25.05 -24.69 -15.51
N ARG A 379 -26.09 -23.88 -15.39
CA ARG A 379 -26.29 -22.67 -16.17
C ARG A 379 -25.99 -21.41 -15.33
N THR A 380 -25.67 -20.35 -15.99
CA THR A 380 -25.62 -19.00 -15.36
C THR A 380 -26.99 -18.34 -15.42
N LEU A 381 -27.69 -18.44 -16.55
CA LEU A 381 -29.05 -17.95 -16.78
C LEU A 381 -29.85 -18.98 -17.61
N PRO A 382 -31.20 -18.93 -17.58
CA PRO A 382 -32.01 -19.83 -18.37
C PRO A 382 -31.79 -19.79 -19.89
N TYR A 383 -31.29 -18.66 -20.41
CA TYR A 383 -31.01 -18.44 -21.83
C TYR A 383 -29.85 -19.30 -22.37
N PHE A 384 -28.94 -19.72 -21.50
CA PHE A 384 -27.76 -20.43 -21.93
C PHE A 384 -27.95 -21.94 -21.84
N GLU A 385 -27.23 -22.66 -22.68
CA GLU A 385 -27.16 -24.09 -22.62
C GLU A 385 -26.50 -24.61 -21.33
N ARG A 386 -26.70 -25.89 -21.05
CA ARG A 386 -26.08 -26.53 -19.88
C ARG A 386 -24.56 -26.51 -20.00
N PHE A 387 -23.89 -26.15 -18.92
CA PHE A 387 -22.43 -26.12 -18.84
C PHE A 387 -21.74 -25.28 -19.93
N ASN A 388 -22.44 -24.29 -20.44
CA ASN A 388 -21.87 -23.38 -21.46
C ASN A 388 -20.69 -22.61 -20.87
N SER A 389 -19.51 -22.73 -21.50
CA SER A 389 -18.25 -22.09 -21.10
C SER A 389 -17.91 -20.85 -21.93
N ASN A 390 -18.79 -20.43 -22.86
CA ASN A 390 -18.58 -19.22 -23.64
C ASN A 390 -18.46 -18.00 -22.70
N PRO A 391 -17.45 -17.10 -22.91
CA PRO A 391 -17.28 -15.89 -22.10
C PRO A 391 -18.56 -15.07 -21.90
N GLN A 392 -19.38 -14.92 -22.94
CA GLN A 392 -20.65 -14.21 -22.86
C GLN A 392 -21.64 -14.87 -21.87
N SER A 393 -21.64 -16.20 -21.78
CA SER A 393 -22.46 -16.93 -20.81
C SER A 393 -21.93 -16.78 -19.38
N ARG A 394 -20.68 -16.39 -19.22
CA ARG A 394 -19.99 -16.25 -17.96
C ARG A 394 -19.85 -14.77 -17.51
N GLY A 395 -20.59 -13.86 -18.15
CA GLY A 395 -20.67 -12.46 -17.75
C GLY A 395 -19.81 -11.48 -18.55
N PHE A 396 -19.20 -11.89 -19.66
CA PHE A 396 -18.52 -10.94 -20.54
C PHE A 396 -19.54 -10.18 -21.39
N VAL A 397 -19.61 -8.85 -21.18
CA VAL A 397 -20.55 -7.94 -21.85
C VAL A 397 -19.84 -7.22 -23.00
N ILE A 398 -20.26 -7.52 -24.22
CA ILE A 398 -19.72 -6.88 -25.43
C ILE A 398 -20.35 -5.49 -25.64
N ASP A 399 -21.59 -5.30 -25.18
CA ASP A 399 -22.34 -4.06 -25.35
C ASP A 399 -21.63 -2.87 -24.71
N SER A 400 -21.81 -1.68 -25.28
CA SER A 400 -21.41 -0.40 -24.69
C SER A 400 -22.62 0.34 -24.10
N TYR A 401 -22.39 1.33 -23.26
CA TYR A 401 -23.50 2.16 -22.75
C TYR A 401 -24.07 3.09 -23.85
N SER A 402 -23.25 3.51 -24.83
CA SER A 402 -23.70 4.35 -25.95
C SER A 402 -24.60 3.59 -26.92
N ASP A 403 -24.31 2.31 -27.18
CA ASP A 403 -25.09 1.47 -28.09
C ASP A 403 -26.35 0.89 -27.44
N GLY A 404 -26.38 0.90 -26.11
CA GLY A 404 -27.43 0.28 -25.32
C GLY A 404 -27.13 -1.17 -24.92
N VAL A 405 -27.61 -1.56 -23.75
CA VAL A 405 -27.31 -2.85 -23.13
C VAL A 405 -28.44 -3.85 -23.37
N ARG A 406 -28.12 -5.03 -23.91
CA ARG A 406 -29.08 -6.11 -24.12
C ARG A 406 -29.57 -6.69 -22.80
N ASN A 407 -30.78 -7.27 -22.79
CA ASN A 407 -31.44 -7.80 -21.59
C ASN A 407 -30.55 -8.78 -20.80
N VAL A 408 -29.84 -9.68 -21.48
CA VAL A 408 -28.96 -10.67 -20.84
C VAL A 408 -27.78 -9.98 -20.16
N SER A 409 -27.13 -9.03 -20.84
CA SER A 409 -26.03 -8.23 -20.32
C SER A 409 -26.48 -7.40 -19.12
N TYR A 410 -27.67 -6.80 -19.18
CA TYR A 410 -28.25 -6.04 -18.07
C TYR A 410 -28.51 -6.90 -16.81
N ILE A 411 -28.94 -8.16 -16.99
CA ILE A 411 -29.12 -9.07 -15.86
C ILE A 411 -27.77 -9.33 -15.15
N PHE A 412 -26.71 -9.58 -15.89
CA PHE A 412 -25.38 -9.76 -15.29
C PHE A 412 -24.89 -8.54 -14.54
N GLN A 413 -25.06 -7.35 -15.10
CA GLN A 413 -24.73 -6.10 -14.41
C GLN A 413 -25.57 -5.90 -13.15
N SER A 414 -26.86 -6.23 -13.20
CA SER A 414 -27.74 -6.15 -12.03
C SER A 414 -27.34 -7.13 -10.93
N MET A 415 -26.87 -8.32 -11.29
CA MET A 415 -26.32 -9.29 -10.32
C MET A 415 -25.06 -8.78 -9.64
N GLU A 416 -24.12 -8.22 -10.41
CA GLU A 416 -22.90 -7.60 -9.89
C GLU A 416 -23.24 -6.40 -8.99
N ALA A 417 -24.11 -5.50 -9.43
CA ALA A 417 -24.52 -4.32 -8.67
C ALA A 417 -25.17 -4.72 -7.34
N ARG A 418 -26.07 -5.73 -7.36
CA ARG A 418 -26.70 -6.24 -6.15
C ARG A 418 -25.68 -6.83 -5.17
N TYR A 419 -24.76 -7.67 -5.64
CA TYR A 419 -23.69 -8.22 -4.81
C TYR A 419 -22.87 -7.10 -4.17
N SER A 420 -22.51 -6.12 -4.97
CA SER A 420 -21.75 -4.95 -4.58
C SER A 420 -22.43 -4.14 -3.47
N ILE A 421 -23.71 -3.83 -3.61
CA ILE A 421 -24.49 -3.10 -2.60
C ILE A 421 -24.58 -3.89 -1.28
N ILE A 422 -24.85 -5.20 -1.37
CA ILE A 422 -24.96 -6.06 -0.17
C ILE A 422 -23.60 -6.14 0.53
N ASN A 423 -22.54 -6.35 -0.23
CA ASN A 423 -21.18 -6.43 0.33
C ASN A 423 -20.75 -5.11 0.99
N LYS A 424 -21.10 -3.97 0.39
CA LYS A 424 -20.87 -2.64 0.97
C LYS A 424 -21.57 -2.50 2.32
N ALA A 425 -22.85 -2.86 2.39
CA ALA A 425 -23.63 -2.77 3.61
C ALA A 425 -23.08 -3.66 4.75
N LEU A 426 -22.63 -4.88 4.43
CA LEU A 426 -22.06 -5.80 5.41
C LEU A 426 -20.63 -5.44 5.83
N SER A 427 -19.82 -4.93 4.92
CA SER A 427 -18.41 -4.62 5.17
C SER A 427 -18.21 -3.39 6.04
N THR A 428 -19.13 -2.42 6.00
CA THR A 428 -19.07 -1.22 6.87
C THR A 428 -19.06 -1.57 8.36
N ALA A 429 -19.90 -2.53 8.78
CA ALA A 429 -19.93 -2.99 10.17
C ALA A 429 -18.61 -3.69 10.57
N LYS A 430 -18.04 -4.52 9.68
CA LYS A 430 -16.78 -5.25 9.93
C LYS A 430 -15.60 -4.29 10.08
N THR A 431 -15.49 -3.30 9.18
CA THR A 431 -14.43 -2.29 9.24
C THR A 431 -14.59 -1.36 10.44
N GLY A 432 -15.80 -0.96 10.77
CA GLY A 432 -16.08 -0.16 11.97
C GLY A 432 -15.67 -0.87 13.25
N TYR A 433 -15.95 -2.18 13.37
CA TYR A 433 -15.53 -2.97 14.53
C TYR A 433 -14.00 -3.12 14.60
N GLN A 434 -13.32 -3.31 13.46
CA GLN A 434 -11.86 -3.37 13.40
C GLN A 434 -11.22 -2.03 13.80
N ASN A 435 -11.77 -0.91 13.31
CA ASN A 435 -11.35 0.43 13.69
C ASN A 435 -11.46 0.66 15.21
N ARG A 436 -12.63 0.30 15.80
CA ARG A 436 -12.81 0.39 17.26
C ARG A 436 -11.75 -0.39 18.02
N LYS A 437 -11.43 -1.63 17.63
CA LYS A 437 -10.39 -2.43 18.27
C LYS A 437 -9.02 -1.74 18.19
N SER A 438 -8.66 -1.21 17.02
CA SER A 438 -7.40 -0.51 16.80
C SER A 438 -7.27 0.74 17.66
N ILE A 439 -8.31 1.58 17.69
CA ILE A 439 -8.33 2.78 18.53
C ILE A 439 -8.18 2.42 20.00
N LYS A 440 -8.93 1.44 20.50
CA LYS A 440 -8.89 1.00 21.90
C LYS A 440 -7.51 0.48 22.33
N ASN A 441 -6.78 -0.16 21.43
CA ASN A 441 -5.43 -0.62 21.72
C ASN A 441 -4.40 0.51 21.77
N LEU A 442 -4.56 1.52 20.92
CA LEU A 442 -3.56 2.57 20.72
C LEU A 442 -3.91 3.90 21.42
N GLU A 443 -5.12 4.08 21.98
CA GLU A 443 -5.62 5.37 22.46
C GLU A 443 -4.73 6.05 23.49
N SER A 444 -4.02 5.28 24.31
CA SER A 444 -3.15 5.79 25.38
C SER A 444 -1.71 6.09 24.97
N LEU A 445 -1.36 5.90 23.66
CA LEU A 445 -0.03 6.21 23.16
C LEU A 445 0.09 7.70 22.83
N VAL A 446 0.91 8.39 23.60
CA VAL A 446 1.12 9.85 23.53
C VAL A 446 2.61 10.17 23.44
N VAL A 447 2.96 11.25 22.77
CA VAL A 447 4.33 11.76 22.72
C VAL A 447 4.67 12.50 24.01
N ASP A 448 5.76 12.09 24.67
CA ASP A 448 6.29 12.73 25.86
C ASP A 448 7.12 13.99 25.51
N ASN A 449 7.47 14.80 26.53
CA ASN A 449 8.35 15.96 26.42
C ASN A 449 9.72 15.64 25.80
N LEU A 450 10.18 14.40 25.92
CA LEU A 450 11.42 13.90 25.33
C LEU A 450 11.21 13.31 23.92
N ARG A 451 10.05 13.51 23.30
CA ARG A 451 9.64 12.96 22.01
C ARG A 451 9.63 11.42 21.96
N LYS A 452 9.59 10.78 23.11
CA LYS A 452 9.34 9.34 23.23
C LYS A 452 7.86 9.08 23.07
N THR A 453 7.51 7.93 22.50
CA THR A 453 6.14 7.47 22.54
C THR A 453 5.95 6.59 23.77
N ALA A 454 5.13 7.02 24.68
CA ALA A 454 4.89 6.35 25.93
C ALA A 454 3.41 6.01 26.12
N LYS A 455 3.17 4.88 26.77
CA LYS A 455 1.87 4.44 27.27
C LYS A 455 1.97 4.36 28.79
N PHE A 456 1.47 5.39 29.48
CA PHE A 456 1.67 5.55 30.94
C PHE A 456 3.18 5.52 31.30
N ASN A 457 3.62 4.50 32.03
CA ASN A 457 5.02 4.33 32.43
C ASN A 457 5.84 3.44 31.48
N ARG A 458 5.25 2.92 30.41
CA ARG A 458 5.93 2.06 29.43
C ARG A 458 6.31 2.86 28.19
N ILE A 459 7.60 2.85 27.86
CA ILE A 459 8.10 3.43 26.61
C ILE A 459 7.89 2.39 25.50
N VAL A 460 7.15 2.77 24.46
CA VAL A 460 6.90 1.95 23.27
C VAL A 460 7.92 2.28 22.16
N GLN A 461 8.19 3.58 21.95
CA GLN A 461 9.26 4.04 21.07
C GLN A 461 10.18 5.00 21.82
N ILE A 462 11.49 4.81 21.70
CA ILE A 462 12.50 5.70 22.31
C ILE A 462 12.45 7.09 21.66
N LEU A 463 12.11 7.15 20.39
CA LEU A 463 11.89 8.35 19.60
C LEU A 463 10.73 8.09 18.64
N TYR A 464 9.75 8.99 18.59
CA TYR A 464 8.59 8.82 17.70
C TYR A 464 9.03 8.60 16.25
N GLY A 465 8.55 7.53 15.62
CA GLY A 465 8.88 7.21 14.23
C GLY A 465 10.38 7.06 13.95
N GLU A 466 11.20 6.81 14.98
CA GLU A 466 12.66 6.69 14.97
C GLU A 466 13.43 8.00 14.67
N ASP A 467 12.75 9.09 14.28
CA ASP A 467 13.37 10.38 13.95
C ASP A 467 12.80 11.59 14.72
N GLY A 468 11.67 11.43 15.40
CA GLY A 468 11.02 12.50 16.18
C GLY A 468 10.41 13.62 15.35
N ILE A 469 10.14 13.36 14.04
CA ILE A 469 9.64 14.36 13.10
C ILE A 469 8.12 14.22 12.90
N ASP A 470 7.43 15.36 12.86
CA ASP A 470 6.02 15.43 12.52
C ASP A 470 5.84 15.29 11.00
N ILE A 471 4.97 14.37 10.62
CA ILE A 471 4.69 14.06 9.22
C ILE A 471 4.17 15.26 8.41
N ARG A 472 3.54 16.24 9.06
CA ARG A 472 3.00 17.43 8.40
C ARG A 472 4.07 18.35 7.82
N PHE A 473 5.32 18.24 8.28
CA PHE A 473 6.43 19.10 7.90
C PHE A 473 7.49 18.40 7.06
N VAL A 474 7.21 17.21 6.52
CA VAL A 474 8.12 16.53 5.62
C VAL A 474 7.84 16.91 4.16
N GLU A 475 8.91 17.18 3.43
CA GLU A 475 8.88 17.51 2.00
C GLU A 475 9.56 16.43 1.18
N ASN A 476 9.18 16.28 -0.09
CA ASN A 476 9.81 15.33 -1.00
C ASN A 476 11.12 15.93 -1.55
N VAL A 477 12.24 15.32 -1.19
CA VAL A 477 13.58 15.73 -1.60
C VAL A 477 14.10 14.80 -2.70
N LYS A 478 14.47 15.35 -3.84
CA LYS A 478 15.08 14.61 -4.96
C LYS A 478 16.60 14.66 -4.87
N PHE A 479 17.22 13.50 -5.01
CA PHE A 479 18.68 13.36 -5.08
C PHE A 479 19.13 13.28 -6.53
N ASN A 480 19.79 14.31 -7.01
CA ASN A 480 20.27 14.35 -8.38
C ASN A 480 21.41 13.35 -8.58
N LYS A 481 21.38 12.62 -9.68
CA LYS A 481 22.44 11.70 -10.11
C LYS A 481 22.84 10.58 -9.13
N ILE A 482 22.07 10.35 -8.05
CA ILE A 482 22.41 9.32 -7.05
C ILE A 482 22.31 7.88 -7.61
N LEU A 483 21.47 7.68 -8.61
CA LEU A 483 21.25 6.39 -9.28
C LEU A 483 22.10 6.21 -10.54
N ASP A 484 22.79 7.26 -11.00
CA ASP A 484 23.54 7.26 -12.25
C ASP A 484 24.91 6.58 -12.12
N SER A 485 25.56 6.36 -13.25
CA SER A 485 26.87 5.71 -13.32
C SER A 485 27.95 6.46 -12.50
N ASN A 486 29.05 5.77 -12.20
CA ASN A 486 30.19 6.36 -11.48
C ASN A 486 30.74 7.61 -12.20
N LYS A 487 30.81 7.56 -13.53
CA LYS A 487 31.32 8.67 -14.35
C LYS A 487 30.42 9.91 -14.29
N GLU A 488 29.13 9.73 -14.47
CA GLU A 488 28.15 10.85 -14.41
C GLU A 488 28.06 11.48 -13.02
N PHE A 489 28.26 10.65 -11.99
CA PHE A 489 28.31 11.12 -10.61
C PHE A 489 29.61 11.91 -10.34
N GLU A 490 30.75 11.44 -10.84
CA GLU A 490 32.04 12.14 -10.76
C GLU A 490 31.98 13.50 -11.46
N ASP A 491 31.44 13.56 -12.69
CA ASP A 491 31.27 14.79 -13.47
C ASP A 491 30.40 15.85 -12.73
N THR A 492 29.46 15.38 -11.88
CA THR A 492 28.54 16.26 -11.17
C THR A 492 29.14 16.77 -9.83
N TYR A 493 29.73 15.87 -9.05
CA TYR A 493 30.10 16.16 -7.66
C TYR A 493 31.59 16.38 -7.40
N LYS A 494 32.46 15.97 -8.30
CA LYS A 494 33.88 16.24 -8.17
C LYS A 494 34.17 17.68 -8.56
N CYS A 495 34.69 18.46 -7.62
CA CYS A 495 35.06 19.84 -7.88
C CYS A 495 36.42 19.90 -8.55
N ASP A 496 36.51 20.53 -9.73
CA ASP A 496 37.78 20.78 -10.41
C ASP A 496 38.46 22.02 -9.78
N ILE A 497 39.69 21.84 -9.31
CA ILE A 497 40.50 22.92 -8.68
C ILE A 497 40.64 24.14 -9.59
N LYS A 498 40.60 23.94 -10.93
CA LYS A 498 40.70 25.02 -11.94
C LYS A 498 39.50 25.98 -11.91
N LYS A 499 38.37 25.55 -11.37
CA LYS A 499 37.17 26.39 -11.22
C LYS A 499 37.23 27.30 -9.99
N LEU A 500 38.18 27.06 -9.09
CA LEU A 500 38.42 27.89 -7.92
C LEU A 500 39.33 29.07 -8.26
N ASN A 501 39.26 30.13 -7.43
CA ASN A 501 40.11 31.28 -7.57
C ASN A 501 41.60 30.89 -7.43
N LYS A 502 42.47 31.52 -8.21
CA LYS A 502 43.95 31.20 -8.23
C LYS A 502 44.59 31.19 -6.85
N ILE A 503 44.09 31.97 -5.89
CA ILE A 503 44.55 32.05 -4.51
C ILE A 503 44.38 30.70 -3.77
N PHE A 504 43.41 29.88 -4.15
CA PHE A 504 43.06 28.61 -3.48
C PHE A 504 43.52 27.38 -4.26
N GLN A 505 44.35 27.51 -5.29
CA GLN A 505 44.85 26.39 -6.09
C GLN A 505 46.10 25.77 -5.46
N ASN A 506 46.02 25.26 -4.23
CA ASN A 506 47.12 24.65 -3.49
C ASN A 506 46.90 23.12 -3.37
N LYS A 507 47.98 22.33 -3.24
CA LYS A 507 47.94 20.86 -3.05
C LYS A 507 47.15 20.44 -1.82
N GLU A 508 47.17 21.21 -0.75
CA GLU A 508 46.41 20.92 0.47
C GLU A 508 44.90 20.97 0.22
N ILE A 509 44.46 21.95 -0.56
CA ILE A 509 43.02 22.08 -0.95
C ILE A 509 42.62 20.97 -1.92
N GLU A 510 43.52 20.55 -2.81
CA GLU A 510 43.28 19.42 -3.71
C GLU A 510 43.02 18.12 -2.93
N ILE A 511 43.88 17.82 -1.93
CA ILE A 511 43.71 16.66 -1.04
C ILE A 511 42.39 16.74 -0.26
N MET A 512 41.99 17.94 0.19
CA MET A 512 40.77 18.18 0.91
C MET A 512 39.54 17.93 0.01
N LEU A 513 39.57 18.41 -1.24
CA LEU A 513 38.48 18.18 -2.21
C LEU A 513 38.37 16.71 -2.62
N GLU A 514 39.49 15.99 -2.74
CA GLU A 514 39.45 14.55 -2.99
C GLU A 514 38.85 13.78 -1.79
N LYS A 515 39.17 14.22 -0.57
CA LYS A 515 38.57 13.62 0.63
C LYS A 515 37.05 13.88 0.69
N GLU A 516 36.62 15.10 0.42
CA GLU A 516 35.19 15.44 0.33
C GLU A 516 34.49 14.56 -0.71
N TYR A 517 35.07 14.43 -1.91
CA TYR A 517 34.48 13.60 -2.95
C TYR A 517 34.36 12.13 -2.54
N LYS A 518 35.35 11.57 -1.84
CA LYS A 518 35.28 10.20 -1.27
C LYS A 518 34.17 10.07 -0.26
N ASP A 519 34.02 11.03 0.65
CA ASP A 519 32.91 11.06 1.64
C ASP A 519 31.53 11.15 0.97
N ILE A 520 31.41 11.89 -0.13
CA ILE A 520 30.19 11.98 -0.93
C ILE A 520 29.90 10.66 -1.65
N LEU A 521 30.93 9.99 -2.18
CA LEU A 521 30.81 8.69 -2.84
C LEU A 521 30.35 7.60 -1.85
N GLU A 522 30.95 7.55 -0.66
CA GLU A 522 30.53 6.65 0.42
C GLU A 522 29.08 6.91 0.84
N SER A 523 28.68 8.18 0.90
CA SER A 523 27.29 8.58 1.21
C SER A 523 26.29 8.11 0.14
N ARG A 524 26.67 8.20 -1.15
CA ARG A 524 25.89 7.63 -2.26
C ARG A 524 25.73 6.12 -2.13
N ASP A 525 26.85 5.43 -1.88
CA ASP A 525 26.83 3.96 -1.80
C ASP A 525 26.05 3.49 -0.56
N MET A 526 26.13 4.23 0.54
CA MET A 526 25.28 3.99 1.72
C MET A 526 23.79 4.15 1.38
N TYR A 527 23.40 5.22 0.67
CA TYR A 527 22.04 5.42 0.21
C TYR A 527 21.53 4.23 -0.63
N ARG A 528 22.33 3.85 -1.64
CA ARG A 528 21.98 2.73 -2.53
C ARG A 528 21.82 1.42 -1.76
N ASN A 529 22.73 1.12 -0.84
CA ASN A 529 22.67 -0.09 -0.02
C ASN A 529 21.44 -0.12 0.89
N ILE A 530 21.05 1.01 1.49
CA ILE A 530 19.82 1.11 2.29
C ILE A 530 18.59 0.75 1.44
N PHE A 531 18.45 1.35 0.25
CA PHE A 531 17.30 1.12 -0.60
C PHE A 531 17.29 -0.27 -1.25
N MET A 532 18.45 -0.82 -1.61
CA MET A 532 18.56 -2.19 -2.10
C MET A 532 18.19 -3.21 -1.01
N SER A 533 18.58 -2.99 0.25
CA SER A 533 18.18 -3.87 1.35
C SER A 533 16.67 -3.81 1.61
N VAL A 534 16.05 -2.64 1.49
CA VAL A 534 14.58 -2.48 1.59
C VAL A 534 13.86 -3.16 0.42
N GLU A 535 14.41 -3.09 -0.80
CA GLU A 535 13.87 -3.79 -1.97
C GLU A 535 13.96 -5.32 -1.76
N GLN A 536 15.06 -5.81 -1.24
CA GLN A 536 15.25 -7.23 -0.96
C GLN A 536 14.27 -7.75 0.09
N ALA A 537 13.92 -6.93 1.08
CA ALA A 537 12.96 -7.30 2.13
C ALA A 537 11.49 -7.32 1.65
N ASN A 538 11.20 -6.82 0.45
CA ASN A 538 9.85 -6.79 -0.11
C ASN A 538 9.67 -7.87 -1.18
N SER A 539 8.57 -8.61 -1.13
CA SER A 539 8.21 -9.63 -2.13
C SER A 539 7.93 -9.06 -3.53
N LYS A 540 7.60 -7.76 -3.62
CA LYS A 540 7.36 -7.06 -4.88
C LYS A 540 8.57 -6.22 -5.25
N SER A 541 9.08 -6.38 -6.49
CA SER A 541 10.16 -5.55 -6.99
C SER A 541 9.74 -4.07 -7.00
N ARG A 542 10.46 -3.23 -6.27
CA ARG A 542 10.30 -1.77 -6.33
C ARG A 542 11.60 -1.20 -6.87
N LEU A 543 11.48 -0.34 -7.86
CA LEU A 543 12.62 0.44 -8.34
C LEU A 543 13.15 1.32 -7.20
N ILE A 544 14.46 1.37 -7.06
CA ILE A 544 15.13 2.28 -6.13
C ILE A 544 14.70 3.70 -6.50
N THR A 545 14.21 4.45 -5.52
CA THR A 545 13.76 5.82 -5.75
C THR A 545 14.92 6.80 -5.59
N ASN A 546 14.88 7.87 -6.39
CA ASN A 546 15.81 9.01 -6.21
C ASN A 546 15.20 10.13 -5.34
N SER A 547 14.08 9.89 -4.69
CA SER A 547 13.39 10.87 -3.87
C SER A 547 12.92 10.29 -2.55
N ILE A 548 13.04 11.08 -1.47
CA ILE A 548 12.65 10.70 -0.11
C ILE A 548 11.96 11.87 0.56
N LYS A 549 11.05 11.58 1.49
CA LYS A 549 10.44 12.57 2.38
C LYS A 549 11.39 12.91 3.54
N LEU A 550 11.88 14.15 3.58
CA LEU A 550 12.77 14.70 4.62
C LEU A 550 12.17 15.97 5.25
N PRO A 551 12.55 16.31 6.48
CA PRO A 551 12.03 17.51 7.17
C PRO A 551 12.56 18.82 6.57
N ILE A 552 13.63 18.77 5.76
CA ILE A 552 14.23 19.94 5.13
C ILE A 552 14.55 19.61 3.67
N ASN A 553 14.12 20.46 2.76
CA ASN A 553 14.53 20.43 1.35
C ASN A 553 15.64 21.48 1.11
N ILE A 554 16.91 21.04 1.24
CA ILE A 554 18.07 21.93 1.08
C ILE A 554 18.17 22.49 -0.34
N ASN A 555 17.86 21.70 -1.38
CA ASN A 555 17.89 22.17 -2.78
C ASN A 555 17.00 23.41 -2.96
N LYS A 556 15.79 23.35 -2.43
CA LYS A 556 14.83 24.46 -2.50
C LYS A 556 15.34 25.71 -1.77
N ILE A 557 15.89 25.53 -0.56
CA ILE A 557 16.47 26.65 0.20
C ILE A 557 17.62 27.30 -0.57
N VAL A 558 18.48 26.51 -1.21
CA VAL A 558 19.60 27.00 -2.05
C VAL A 558 19.07 27.79 -3.24
N ASP A 559 18.07 27.26 -3.96
CA ASP A 559 17.48 27.94 -5.12
C ASP A 559 16.84 29.27 -4.74
N ASP A 560 16.12 29.33 -3.61
CA ASP A 560 15.50 30.56 -3.10
C ASP A 560 16.56 31.60 -2.70
N VAL A 561 17.61 31.21 -1.99
CA VAL A 561 18.70 32.11 -1.59
C VAL A 561 19.49 32.59 -2.80
N VAL A 562 19.75 31.74 -3.77
CA VAL A 562 20.42 32.13 -5.02
C VAL A 562 19.58 33.13 -5.79
N TYR A 563 18.26 32.91 -5.84
CA TYR A 563 17.36 33.83 -6.53
C TYR A 563 17.30 35.20 -5.84
N ASP A 564 17.15 35.24 -4.50
CA ASP A 564 17.13 36.49 -3.72
C ASP A 564 18.37 37.35 -3.97
N HIS A 565 19.51 36.72 -4.24
CA HIS A 565 20.81 37.40 -4.48
C HIS A 565 21.16 37.61 -5.96
N ARG A 566 20.35 37.10 -6.93
CA ARG A 566 20.63 37.28 -8.38
C ARG A 566 20.65 38.75 -8.83
N LEU A 567 20.02 39.65 -8.09
CA LEU A 567 20.05 41.09 -8.36
C LEU A 567 21.41 41.73 -8.08
N ASN A 568 22.24 41.12 -7.24
CA ASN A 568 23.59 41.53 -6.93
C ASN A 568 24.58 40.72 -7.77
N LYS A 569 24.92 41.16 -8.97
CA LYS A 569 25.85 40.51 -9.90
C LYS A 569 27.34 40.51 -9.40
N GLU A 570 27.61 40.35 -8.12
CA GLU A 570 28.95 40.28 -7.56
C GLU A 570 29.49 38.85 -7.65
N ASN A 571 30.64 38.71 -8.31
CA ASN A 571 31.43 37.45 -8.24
C ASN A 571 32.10 37.35 -6.89
N PHE A 572 31.56 36.50 -6.01
CA PHE A 572 32.16 36.30 -4.69
C PHE A 572 33.40 35.43 -4.74
N ILE A 573 34.39 35.74 -3.92
CA ILE A 573 35.55 34.87 -3.70
C ILE A 573 35.13 33.75 -2.75
N ILE A 574 35.02 32.51 -3.28
CA ILE A 574 34.67 31.35 -2.51
C ILE A 574 35.91 30.77 -1.82
N ASP A 575 35.90 30.78 -0.49
CA ASP A 575 36.95 30.16 0.34
C ASP A 575 36.53 28.72 0.63
N PRO A 576 37.18 27.69 0.07
CA PRO A 576 36.74 26.29 0.23
C PRO A 576 36.76 25.81 1.68
N ILE A 577 37.77 26.20 2.45
CA ILE A 577 37.94 25.77 3.84
C ILE A 577 36.79 26.30 4.69
N LYS A 578 36.54 27.62 4.63
CA LYS A 578 35.47 28.24 5.41
C LYS A 578 34.07 27.79 4.96
N SER A 579 33.91 27.48 3.67
CA SER A 579 32.62 26.99 3.16
C SER A 579 32.30 25.59 3.71
N LEU A 580 33.27 24.69 3.72
CA LEU A 580 33.12 23.35 4.30
C LEU A 580 32.95 23.39 5.82
N ASP A 581 33.67 24.30 6.51
CA ASP A 581 33.47 24.51 7.95
C ASP A 581 32.02 24.94 8.26
N LYS A 582 31.44 25.85 7.46
CA LYS A 582 30.03 26.24 7.60
C LYS A 582 29.04 25.12 7.37
N VAL A 583 29.31 24.25 6.41
CA VAL A 583 28.48 23.03 6.18
C VAL A 583 28.59 22.07 7.37
N ASN A 584 29.78 21.90 7.93
CA ASN A 584 29.98 21.08 9.12
C ASN A 584 29.32 21.70 10.39
N GLU A 585 29.35 23.05 10.51
CA GLU A 585 28.59 23.74 11.56
C GLU A 585 27.10 23.45 11.46
N LEU A 586 26.50 23.56 10.25
CA LEU A 586 25.08 23.23 10.03
C LEU A 586 24.77 21.79 10.47
N TYR A 587 25.62 20.84 10.08
CA TYR A 587 25.50 19.44 10.45
C TYR A 587 25.46 19.25 11.98
N ASN A 588 26.41 19.85 12.69
CA ASN A 588 26.52 19.75 14.14
C ASN A 588 25.33 20.46 14.84
N GLU A 589 24.93 21.62 14.36
CA GLU A 589 23.82 22.37 14.96
C GLU A 589 22.48 21.64 14.79
N LEU A 590 22.19 21.03 13.62
CA LEU A 590 21.01 20.20 13.42
C LEU A 590 20.98 19.00 14.37
N LEU A 591 22.11 18.34 14.55
CA LEU A 591 22.26 17.22 15.46
C LEU A 591 22.02 17.64 16.93
N TYR A 592 22.54 18.81 17.32
CA TYR A 592 22.34 19.38 18.67
C TYR A 592 20.92 19.94 18.87
N CYS A 593 20.23 20.43 17.85
CA CYS A 593 18.86 20.92 17.98
C CYS A 593 17.90 19.86 18.54
N HIS A 594 18.10 18.60 18.21
CA HIS A 594 17.31 17.49 18.75
C HIS A 594 17.65 17.18 20.20
N TYR A 595 18.88 17.48 20.64
CA TYR A 595 19.43 17.08 21.93
C TYR A 595 19.40 18.19 23.01
N ASN A 596 19.42 19.48 22.60
CA ASN A 596 19.54 20.63 23.53
C ASN A 596 18.36 20.86 24.47
N GLU A 597 17.19 20.32 24.15
CA GLU A 597 16.05 20.36 25.11
C GLU A 597 16.23 19.38 26.28
N ILE A 598 17.17 18.43 26.16
CA ILE A 598 17.40 17.38 27.15
C ILE A 598 18.55 17.67 28.09
N GLN A 599 19.54 18.49 27.68
CA GLN A 599 20.74 18.72 28.50
C GLN A 599 21.37 20.12 28.41
N LEU A 600 21.33 20.79 29.54
CA LEU A 600 22.09 22.00 29.85
C LEU A 600 23.60 21.77 30.07
N HIS A 601 24.14 20.56 29.86
CA HIS A 601 25.53 20.24 30.19
C HIS A 601 26.37 19.78 28.99
N LYS A 602 27.41 20.53 28.72
CA LYS A 602 28.34 20.52 27.56
C LYS A 602 29.23 19.28 27.31
N LYS A 603 28.98 18.09 27.90
CA LYS A 603 29.92 16.95 27.79
C LYS A 603 29.33 15.56 27.53
N VAL A 604 28.13 15.46 27.06
CA VAL A 604 27.53 14.13 26.78
C VAL A 604 27.63 13.84 25.30
N SER A 605 28.18 12.67 24.95
CA SER A 605 28.22 12.18 23.58
C SER A 605 26.79 11.88 23.08
N ILE A 606 26.43 12.35 21.89
CA ILE A 606 25.14 12.11 21.28
C ILE A 606 24.97 10.59 21.04
N PRO A 607 23.85 9.99 21.49
CA PRO A 607 23.60 8.57 21.30
C PRO A 607 23.65 8.15 19.84
N ASN A 608 24.22 7.00 19.55
CA ASN A 608 24.42 6.49 18.18
C ASN A 608 23.10 6.33 17.40
N PHE A 609 21.98 5.97 18.06
CA PHE A 609 20.68 5.87 17.41
C PHE A 609 20.18 7.22 16.88
N ILE A 610 20.44 8.34 17.59
CA ILE A 610 20.10 9.68 17.10
C ILE A 610 20.96 10.03 15.89
N GLN A 611 22.27 9.73 15.90
CA GLN A 611 23.14 9.96 14.75
C GLN A 611 22.67 9.17 13.51
N LYS A 612 22.22 7.93 13.70
CA LYS A 612 21.71 7.08 12.62
C LYS A 612 20.39 7.60 12.04
N SER A 613 19.50 8.19 12.85
CA SER A 613 18.24 8.78 12.35
C SER A 613 18.46 9.95 11.38
N PHE A 614 19.59 10.65 11.50
CA PHE A 614 19.97 11.75 10.63
C PHE A 614 20.68 11.33 9.32
N THR A 615 21.01 10.07 9.13
CA THR A 615 21.87 9.61 8.01
C THR A 615 21.35 10.11 6.65
N LEU A 616 20.07 9.97 6.37
CA LEU A 616 19.49 10.38 5.08
C LEU A 616 19.45 11.91 4.91
N LEU A 617 19.18 12.65 5.98
CA LEU A 617 19.23 14.10 5.96
C LEU A 617 20.68 14.60 5.73
N PHE A 618 21.67 13.97 6.34
CA PHE A 618 23.05 14.29 6.15
C PHE A 618 23.57 13.98 4.75
N ILE A 619 23.12 12.86 4.15
CA ILE A 619 23.40 12.57 2.74
C ILE A 619 22.84 13.70 1.86
N SER A 620 21.62 14.17 2.14
CA SER A 620 21.01 15.31 1.43
C SER A 620 21.87 16.57 1.54
N ILE A 621 22.30 16.94 2.75
CA ILE A 621 23.14 18.13 2.98
C ILE A 621 24.46 18.02 2.22
N LYS A 622 25.16 16.88 2.32
CA LYS A 622 26.44 16.65 1.62
C LYS A 622 26.31 16.74 0.10
N LEU A 623 25.25 16.20 -0.46
CA LEU A 623 25.02 16.27 -1.91
C LEU A 623 24.65 17.69 -2.37
N CYS A 624 23.76 18.37 -1.66
CA CYS A 624 23.29 19.70 -2.05
C CYS A 624 24.33 20.79 -1.84
N LEU A 625 25.08 20.71 -0.74
CA LEU A 625 26.11 21.68 -0.37
C LEU A 625 27.55 21.17 -0.64
N SER A 626 27.72 20.30 -1.63
CA SER A 626 29.05 19.90 -2.11
C SER A 626 29.80 21.10 -2.70
N MET A 627 31.15 21.10 -2.63
CA MET A 627 31.94 22.18 -3.22
C MET A 627 31.65 22.40 -4.70
N SER A 628 31.37 21.34 -5.45
CA SER A 628 30.98 21.47 -6.86
C SER A 628 29.69 22.32 -7.00
N ASN A 629 28.68 22.11 -6.15
CA ASN A 629 27.44 22.87 -6.17
C ASN A 629 27.61 24.28 -5.61
N ILE A 630 28.43 24.47 -4.56
CA ILE A 630 28.78 25.80 -4.00
C ILE A 630 29.40 26.67 -5.07
N VAL A 631 30.33 26.15 -5.85
CA VAL A 631 31.01 26.84 -6.95
C VAL A 631 30.04 27.09 -8.11
N LYS A 632 29.22 26.09 -8.47
CA LYS A 632 28.23 26.19 -9.55
C LYS A 632 27.19 27.29 -9.30
N HIS A 633 26.70 27.43 -8.09
CA HIS A 633 25.71 28.42 -7.68
C HIS A 633 26.33 29.72 -7.14
N ASN A 634 27.64 29.84 -7.11
CA ASN A 634 28.43 31.01 -6.61
C ASN A 634 27.99 31.42 -5.20
N LEU A 635 27.87 30.44 -4.26
CA LEU A 635 27.39 30.70 -2.90
C LEU A 635 28.47 31.41 -2.05
N SER A 636 28.16 32.64 -1.59
CA SER A 636 29.02 33.36 -0.64
C SER A 636 28.86 32.81 0.80
N LEU A 637 29.79 33.16 1.68
CA LEU A 637 29.69 32.77 3.11
C LEU A 637 28.43 33.33 3.78
N ALA A 638 27.97 34.52 3.40
CA ALA A 638 26.72 35.10 3.91
C ALA A 638 25.49 34.32 3.43
N MET A 639 25.50 33.86 2.19
CA MET A 639 24.43 33.00 1.65
C MET A 639 24.42 31.64 2.36
N LEU A 640 25.57 31.04 2.63
CA LEU A 640 25.66 29.80 3.40
C LEU A 640 25.12 29.97 4.83
N GLU A 641 25.38 31.10 5.48
CA GLU A 641 24.82 31.40 6.81
C GLU A 641 23.30 31.56 6.74
N ASN A 642 22.77 32.21 5.73
CA ASN A 642 21.31 32.31 5.52
C ASN A 642 20.67 30.93 5.26
N ILE A 643 21.31 30.07 4.44
CA ILE A 643 20.86 28.68 4.24
C ILE A 643 20.83 27.92 5.57
N LYS A 644 21.88 28.07 6.39
CA LYS A 644 21.99 27.45 7.70
C LYS A 644 20.82 27.89 8.62
N LEU A 645 20.55 29.18 8.73
CA LEU A 645 19.49 29.70 9.58
C LEU A 645 18.10 29.20 9.14
N ARG A 646 17.78 29.27 7.83
CA ARG A 646 16.52 28.77 7.28
C ARG A 646 16.36 27.26 7.50
N ALA A 647 17.43 26.48 7.32
CA ALA A 647 17.41 25.03 7.55
C ALA A 647 17.14 24.68 9.03
N LEU A 648 17.80 25.39 9.96
CA LEU A 648 17.61 25.20 11.39
C LEU A 648 16.18 25.56 11.84
N GLU A 649 15.63 26.65 11.32
CA GLU A 649 14.24 27.05 11.61
C GLU A 649 13.24 26.01 11.11
N LYS A 650 13.38 25.56 9.86
CA LYS A 650 12.50 24.51 9.30
C LYS A 650 12.60 23.21 10.09
N TYR A 651 13.81 22.82 10.52
CA TYR A 651 14.01 21.61 11.31
C TYR A 651 13.31 21.71 12.68
N LYS A 652 13.47 22.83 13.38
CA LYS A 652 12.81 23.05 14.69
C LYS A 652 11.29 22.98 14.58
N ASN A 653 10.74 23.56 13.52
CA ASN A 653 9.30 23.51 13.24
C ASN A 653 8.80 22.12 12.86
N ALA A 654 9.69 21.26 12.32
CA ALA A 654 9.36 19.90 11.94
C ALA A 654 9.40 18.89 13.10
N LEU A 655 9.92 19.28 14.26
CA LEU A 655 9.94 18.40 15.42
C LEU A 655 8.53 18.18 15.97
N ILE A 656 8.23 16.92 16.34
CA ILE A 656 6.91 16.55 16.84
C ILE A 656 6.56 17.26 18.14
N GLU A 657 5.30 17.69 18.25
CA GLU A 657 4.78 18.38 19.44
C GLU A 657 4.59 17.38 20.61
N PRO A 658 5.08 17.69 21.82
CA PRO A 658 4.75 16.91 23.00
C PRO A 658 3.23 16.93 23.29
N GLY A 659 2.71 15.82 23.80
CA GLY A 659 1.27 15.68 24.10
C GLY A 659 0.41 15.25 22.92
N LEU A 660 0.98 15.06 21.72
CA LEU A 660 0.23 14.60 20.56
C LEU A 660 -0.18 13.12 20.72
N MET A 661 -1.45 12.84 20.49
CA MET A 661 -2.06 11.50 20.63
C MET A 661 -1.78 10.63 19.39
N VAL A 662 -0.52 10.26 19.20
CA VAL A 662 -0.04 9.54 17.99
C VAL A 662 -0.66 8.16 17.82
N GLY A 663 -1.09 7.51 18.90
CA GLY A 663 -1.76 6.22 18.82
C GLY A 663 -3.12 6.30 18.13
N ILE A 664 -3.95 7.27 18.50
CA ILE A 664 -5.26 7.51 17.86
C ILE A 664 -5.05 7.93 16.41
N ILE A 665 -4.11 8.85 16.15
CA ILE A 665 -3.77 9.29 14.80
C ILE A 665 -3.38 8.10 13.92
N SER A 666 -2.54 7.20 14.42
CA SER A 666 -2.12 6.01 13.68
C SER A 666 -3.28 5.04 13.42
N ALA A 667 -4.14 4.80 14.43
CA ALA A 667 -5.31 3.96 14.29
C ALA A 667 -6.27 4.49 13.22
N GLN A 668 -6.56 5.79 13.24
CA GLN A 668 -7.42 6.45 12.26
C GLN A 668 -6.80 6.46 10.86
N SER A 669 -5.49 6.77 10.76
CA SER A 669 -4.77 6.85 9.48
C SER A 669 -4.71 5.52 8.72
N ILE A 670 -4.72 4.38 9.42
CA ILE A 670 -4.77 3.05 8.81
C ILE A 670 -6.21 2.60 8.55
N SER A 671 -7.15 2.93 9.44
CA SER A 671 -8.53 2.46 9.33
C SER A 671 -9.33 3.17 8.24
N GLU A 672 -9.08 4.47 8.01
CA GLU A 672 -9.78 5.23 6.97
C GLU A 672 -9.52 4.67 5.57
N PRO A 673 -8.26 4.48 5.10
CA PRO A 673 -8.00 3.86 3.81
C PRO A 673 -8.52 2.43 3.71
N SER A 674 -8.49 1.67 4.81
CA SER A 674 -9.06 0.31 4.86
C SER A 674 -10.55 0.31 4.55
N THR A 675 -11.28 1.25 5.14
CA THR A 675 -12.72 1.43 4.90
C THR A 675 -12.99 1.83 3.45
N GLN A 676 -12.26 2.82 2.93
CA GLN A 676 -12.38 3.26 1.54
C GLN A 676 -12.01 2.14 0.55
N TYR A 677 -10.91 1.40 0.79
CA TYR A 677 -10.49 0.32 -0.10
C TYR A 677 -11.57 -0.76 -0.28
N ILE A 678 -12.29 -1.07 0.80
CA ILE A 678 -13.39 -2.03 0.76
C ILE A 678 -14.62 -1.44 0.06
N LEU A 679 -14.89 -0.15 0.26
CA LEU A 679 -15.98 0.56 -0.41
C LEU A 679 -15.73 0.76 -1.91
N ASP A 680 -14.48 1.02 -2.30
CA ASP A 680 -14.06 1.24 -3.70
C ASP A 680 -13.83 -0.05 -4.50
N SER A 681 -13.89 -1.21 -3.89
CA SER A 681 -13.74 -2.49 -4.59
C SER A 681 -14.75 -2.69 -5.73
N GLN A 682 -15.86 -1.96 -5.69
CA GLN A 682 -16.89 -1.92 -6.74
C GLN A 682 -16.42 -1.27 -8.04
N HIS A 683 -15.51 -0.29 -7.95
CA HIS A 683 -14.98 0.43 -9.11
C HIS A 683 -13.81 -0.29 -9.78
N ARG A 684 -13.52 -1.51 -9.32
CA ARG A 684 -12.45 -2.37 -9.83
C ARG A 684 -12.99 -3.59 -10.58
N SER A 685 -14.22 -3.54 -11.06
CA SER A 685 -14.75 -4.58 -11.94
C SER A 685 -13.81 -4.73 -13.14
N GLY A 686 -13.34 -5.95 -13.38
CA GLY A 686 -12.35 -6.24 -14.41
C GLY A 686 -10.88 -6.22 -13.95
N THR A 687 -10.56 -5.95 -12.66
CA THR A 687 -9.20 -6.08 -12.13
C THR A 687 -9.11 -7.20 -11.09
N SER A 688 -8.04 -8.00 -11.18
CA SER A 688 -7.77 -9.09 -10.23
C SER A 688 -7.42 -8.55 -8.84
N GLY A 689 -8.12 -9.01 -7.81
CA GLY A 689 -7.86 -8.70 -6.40
C GLY A 689 -9.16 -8.47 -5.62
N THR A 690 -9.43 -9.31 -4.64
CA THR A 690 -10.68 -9.27 -3.89
C THR A 690 -10.55 -8.45 -2.62
N SER A 691 -11.57 -7.66 -2.29
CA SER A 691 -11.70 -7.00 -0.98
C SER A 691 -11.81 -8.00 0.17
N VAL A 692 -12.19 -9.23 -0.12
CA VAL A 692 -12.30 -10.33 0.84
C VAL A 692 -10.92 -10.72 1.35
N ASP A 693 -9.93 -10.85 0.45
CA ASP A 693 -8.55 -11.21 0.80
C ASP A 693 -7.91 -10.15 1.73
N PHE A 694 -8.20 -8.87 1.48
CA PHE A 694 -7.76 -7.78 2.35
C PHE A 694 -8.29 -7.93 3.79
N LEU A 695 -9.59 -8.21 3.96
CA LEU A 695 -10.19 -8.38 5.28
C LEU A 695 -9.67 -9.61 6.01
N VAL A 696 -9.45 -10.71 5.28
CA VAL A 696 -8.90 -11.95 5.84
C VAL A 696 -7.48 -11.71 6.33
N ARG A 697 -6.63 -11.17 5.46
CA ARG A 697 -5.23 -10.90 5.79
C ARG A 697 -5.06 -9.90 6.93
N SER A 698 -5.84 -8.82 6.93
CA SER A 698 -5.82 -7.85 8.03
C SER A 698 -6.18 -8.46 9.39
N LYS A 699 -7.17 -9.37 9.43
CA LYS A 699 -7.53 -10.11 10.64
C LYS A 699 -6.43 -11.08 11.09
N GLU A 700 -5.69 -11.67 10.16
CA GLU A 700 -4.56 -12.54 10.49
C GLU A 700 -3.43 -11.77 11.17
N ILE A 701 -3.07 -10.62 10.59
CA ILE A 701 -2.00 -9.78 11.13
C ILE A 701 -2.40 -9.18 12.48
N TYR A 702 -3.55 -8.49 12.55
CA TYR A 702 -3.99 -7.84 13.79
C TYR A 702 -4.36 -8.83 14.90
N GLY A 703 -4.83 -10.02 14.52
CA GLY A 703 -5.12 -11.11 15.45
C GLY A 703 -3.89 -11.87 15.89
N ALA A 704 -2.70 -11.62 15.31
CA ALA A 704 -1.48 -12.42 15.53
C ALA A 704 -1.78 -13.93 15.45
N LYS A 705 -2.44 -14.36 14.36
CA LYS A 705 -2.88 -15.75 14.20
C LYS A 705 -1.69 -16.70 14.13
N PRO A 706 -1.74 -17.84 14.83
CA PRO A 706 -0.76 -18.91 14.64
C PRO A 706 -0.77 -19.44 13.21
N THR A 707 0.35 -19.91 12.73
CA THR A 707 0.54 -20.43 11.37
C THR A 707 -0.51 -21.47 10.96
N GLU A 708 -0.88 -22.36 11.88
CA GLU A 708 -1.88 -23.42 11.66
C GLU A 708 -3.31 -22.90 11.41
N LYS A 709 -3.61 -21.66 11.81
CA LYS A 709 -4.93 -21.02 11.68
C LYS A 709 -4.98 -19.97 10.57
N MET A 710 -3.89 -19.80 9.84
CA MET A 710 -3.87 -18.95 8.64
C MET A 710 -4.57 -19.66 7.48
N GLU A 711 -5.21 -18.90 6.62
CA GLU A 711 -5.91 -19.46 5.45
C GLU A 711 -4.92 -19.89 4.36
N ASP A 712 -3.88 -19.11 4.13
CA ASP A 712 -2.86 -19.37 3.12
C ASP A 712 -1.45 -19.08 3.65
N PRO A 713 -0.89 -19.95 4.52
CA PRO A 713 0.50 -19.85 4.93
C PRO A 713 1.42 -20.19 3.77
N ASN A 714 2.39 -19.32 3.48
CA ASN A 714 3.32 -19.49 2.37
C ASN A 714 4.74 -19.00 2.69
N LEU A 715 5.71 -19.59 1.99
CA LEU A 715 7.11 -19.16 1.98
C LEU A 715 7.48 -18.67 0.58
N LEU A 716 8.31 -17.66 0.55
CA LEU A 716 8.99 -17.20 -0.64
C LEU A 716 10.47 -17.57 -0.49
N ILE A 717 10.90 -18.58 -1.23
CA ILE A 717 12.24 -19.15 -1.11
C ILE A 717 13.09 -18.71 -2.28
N THR A 718 14.23 -18.09 -1.98
CA THR A 718 15.23 -17.71 -2.99
C THR A 718 16.36 -18.73 -3.01
N ILE A 719 16.79 -19.15 -4.20
CA ILE A 719 17.87 -20.12 -4.40
C ILE A 719 19.19 -19.36 -4.59
N LYS A 720 20.27 -19.86 -3.97
CA LYS A 720 21.62 -19.31 -4.21
C LYS A 720 22.01 -19.43 -5.67
N ASP A 721 22.64 -18.42 -6.24
CA ASP A 721 23.06 -18.34 -7.64
C ASP A 721 23.84 -19.57 -8.14
N LYS A 722 24.63 -20.17 -7.27
CA LYS A 722 25.41 -21.39 -7.56
C LYS A 722 24.55 -22.59 -8.00
N TYR A 723 23.31 -22.67 -7.49
CA TYR A 723 22.38 -23.78 -7.73
C TYR A 723 21.24 -23.41 -8.69
N ALA A 724 21.13 -22.14 -9.03
CA ALA A 724 20.08 -21.59 -9.90
C ALA A 724 20.53 -21.51 -11.38
N THR A 725 21.31 -22.53 -11.84
CA THR A 725 21.90 -22.52 -13.18
C THR A 725 20.88 -22.79 -14.30
N ASP A 726 19.97 -23.76 -14.06
CA ASP A 726 18.99 -24.21 -15.05
C ASP A 726 17.61 -24.38 -14.44
N GLN A 727 16.57 -24.26 -15.25
CA GLN A 727 15.19 -24.45 -14.81
C GLN A 727 14.94 -25.88 -14.25
N LEU A 728 15.64 -26.88 -14.79
CA LEU A 728 15.56 -28.27 -14.29
C LEU A 728 16.16 -28.41 -12.87
N SER A 729 17.24 -27.71 -12.56
CA SER A 729 17.82 -27.73 -11.20
C SER A 729 16.88 -27.05 -10.20
N ILE A 730 16.24 -25.95 -10.59
CA ILE A 730 15.23 -25.27 -9.75
C ILE A 730 14.05 -26.21 -9.48
N GLN A 731 13.59 -26.92 -10.50
CA GLN A 731 12.47 -27.86 -10.35
C GLN A 731 12.84 -29.06 -9.47
N ARG A 732 14.08 -29.56 -9.54
CA ARG A 732 14.58 -30.60 -8.63
C ARG A 732 14.60 -30.13 -7.19
N ILE A 733 15.05 -28.91 -6.93
CA ILE A 733 15.03 -28.31 -5.59
C ILE A 733 13.59 -28.14 -5.10
N ALA A 734 12.69 -27.65 -5.93
CA ALA A 734 11.27 -27.52 -5.60
C ALA A 734 10.64 -28.87 -5.23
N ASN A 735 10.92 -29.91 -6.02
CA ASN A 735 10.47 -31.28 -5.75
C ASN A 735 11.10 -31.89 -4.48
N HIS A 736 12.31 -31.45 -4.10
CA HIS A 736 12.95 -31.89 -2.85
C HIS A 736 12.29 -31.27 -1.61
N ILE A 737 11.81 -30.03 -1.73
CA ILE A 737 11.16 -29.30 -0.65
C ILE A 737 9.72 -29.78 -0.44
N GLU A 738 9.01 -30.10 -1.50
CA GLU A 738 7.61 -30.51 -1.46
C GLU A 738 7.40 -31.79 -0.63
N MET A 739 6.49 -31.74 0.33
CA MET A 739 6.13 -32.88 1.17
C MET A 739 5.26 -33.87 0.40
N LEU A 740 5.84 -35.02 0.09
CA LEU A 740 5.16 -36.09 -0.63
C LEU A 740 4.73 -37.18 0.33
N LYS A 741 3.43 -37.33 0.53
CA LYS A 741 2.83 -38.39 1.33
C LYS A 741 2.59 -39.60 0.48
N PHE A 742 2.72 -40.79 1.05
CA PHE A 742 2.53 -42.08 0.38
C PHE A 742 1.17 -42.16 -0.35
N LYS A 743 0.12 -41.60 0.24
CA LYS A 743 -1.24 -41.53 -0.34
C LYS A 743 -1.26 -40.98 -1.76
N ILE A 744 -0.37 -40.07 -2.15
CA ILE A 744 -0.33 -39.42 -3.47
C ILE A 744 0.00 -40.45 -4.57
N PHE A 745 0.80 -41.43 -4.24
CA PHE A 745 1.27 -42.46 -5.18
C PHE A 745 0.32 -43.65 -5.32
N ILE A 746 -0.74 -43.73 -4.51
CA ILE A 746 -1.71 -44.82 -4.58
C ILE A 746 -2.68 -44.56 -5.73
N GLN A 747 -2.77 -45.48 -6.72
CA GLN A 747 -3.64 -45.34 -7.87
C GLN A 747 -5.12 -45.48 -7.51
N ASP A 748 -5.45 -46.51 -6.70
CA ASP A 748 -6.79 -46.83 -6.25
C ASP A 748 -6.82 -46.90 -4.71
N LYS A 749 -7.52 -47.87 -4.15
CA LYS A 749 -7.55 -48.15 -2.70
C LYS A 749 -6.59 -49.28 -2.34
N CYS A 750 -5.94 -49.13 -1.17
CA CYS A 750 -5.22 -50.25 -0.56
C CYS A 750 -6.20 -51.39 -0.27
N SER A 751 -5.88 -52.59 -0.71
CA SER A 751 -6.68 -53.80 -0.48
C SER A 751 -5.99 -54.70 0.57
N LEU A 752 -6.74 -55.24 1.52
CA LEU A 752 -6.26 -56.15 2.54
C LEU A 752 -6.70 -57.56 2.21
N PHE A 753 -5.72 -58.46 2.07
CA PHE A 753 -5.96 -59.86 1.76
C PHE A 753 -5.48 -60.75 2.93
N PHE A 754 -6.20 -61.86 3.15
CA PHE A 754 -5.81 -62.91 4.08
C PHE A 754 -5.09 -64.01 3.27
N GLU A 755 -3.78 -63.85 3.10
CA GLU A 755 -2.96 -64.70 2.22
C GLU A 755 -1.59 -64.99 2.89
N LYS A 756 -1.07 -66.18 2.61
CA LYS A 756 0.32 -66.53 3.00
C LYS A 756 1.30 -66.02 1.94
N TYR A 757 2.49 -65.71 2.35
CA TYR A 757 3.57 -65.44 1.43
C TYR A 757 3.74 -66.57 0.40
N LYS A 758 3.83 -66.29 -0.89
CA LYS A 758 3.88 -67.21 -2.02
C LYS A 758 2.59 -68.02 -2.30
N HIS A 759 1.52 -67.80 -1.62
CA HIS A 759 0.23 -68.45 -1.87
C HIS A 759 -0.87 -67.41 -2.00
N ILE A 760 -0.99 -66.86 -3.23
CA ILE A 760 -2.05 -65.91 -3.56
C ILE A 760 -3.27 -66.73 -4.01
N VAL A 761 -4.37 -66.56 -3.32
CA VAL A 761 -5.60 -67.34 -3.51
C VAL A 761 -6.64 -66.61 -4.36
N HIS A 762 -6.60 -65.27 -4.41
CA HIS A 762 -7.61 -64.47 -5.13
C HIS A 762 -7.48 -64.68 -6.66
N PRO A 763 -8.57 -65.10 -7.34
CA PRO A 763 -8.53 -65.46 -8.74
C PRO A 763 -7.92 -64.37 -9.65
N ASP A 764 -8.28 -63.12 -9.45
CA ASP A 764 -7.85 -62.01 -10.29
C ASP A 764 -6.35 -61.67 -10.13
N TYR A 765 -5.70 -62.10 -9.04
CA TYR A 765 -4.33 -61.77 -8.68
C TYR A 765 -3.38 -62.97 -8.64
N ILE A 766 -3.81 -64.15 -9.07
CA ILE A 766 -2.97 -65.39 -9.05
C ILE A 766 -1.65 -65.19 -9.83
N HIS A 767 -1.68 -64.41 -10.92
CA HIS A 767 -0.49 -64.08 -11.76
C HIS A 767 0.57 -63.31 -10.95
N GLU A 768 0.24 -62.63 -9.86
CA GLU A 768 1.20 -61.95 -9.01
C GLU A 768 2.12 -62.91 -8.20
N ASN A 769 1.86 -64.21 -8.20
CA ASN A 769 2.79 -65.22 -7.70
C ASN A 769 4.10 -65.23 -8.49
N ASP A 770 4.04 -65.00 -9.78
CA ASP A 770 5.22 -64.93 -10.65
C ASP A 770 6.03 -63.64 -10.38
N MET A 771 5.37 -62.55 -9.95
CA MET A 771 6.01 -61.34 -9.46
C MET A 771 6.88 -61.67 -8.23
N ILE A 772 6.36 -62.39 -7.26
CA ILE A 772 7.11 -62.79 -6.05
C ILE A 772 8.34 -63.63 -6.41
N LYS A 773 8.20 -64.58 -7.34
CA LYS A 773 9.33 -65.40 -7.84
C LYS A 773 10.41 -64.54 -8.53
N LEU A 774 9.99 -63.57 -9.37
CA LEU A 774 10.91 -62.61 -10.00
C LEU A 774 11.61 -61.73 -9.00
N PHE A 775 10.91 -61.20 -8.02
CA PHE A 775 11.47 -60.40 -6.93
C PHE A 775 12.57 -61.16 -6.16
N GLU A 776 12.33 -62.42 -5.82
CA GLU A 776 13.32 -63.27 -5.12
C GLU A 776 14.55 -63.58 -6.02
N LYS A 777 14.33 -63.80 -7.32
CA LYS A 777 15.42 -64.02 -8.27
C LYS A 777 16.35 -62.82 -8.41
N HIS A 778 15.80 -61.63 -8.36
CA HIS A 778 16.56 -60.37 -8.45
C HIS A 778 17.19 -59.97 -7.10
N ASN A 779 16.69 -60.48 -5.97
CA ASN A 779 17.19 -60.19 -4.63
C ASN A 779 17.63 -61.50 -3.87
N PRO A 780 18.67 -62.21 -4.35
CA PRO A 780 19.05 -63.53 -3.81
C PRO A 780 19.57 -63.47 -2.38
N ASN A 781 20.06 -62.34 -1.91
CA ASN A 781 20.59 -62.12 -0.56
C ASN A 781 19.52 -61.76 0.47
N LEU A 782 18.27 -61.50 0.05
CA LEU A 782 17.19 -61.10 0.94
C LEU A 782 16.65 -62.29 1.71
N LYS A 783 16.81 -62.30 3.05
CA LYS A 783 16.23 -63.33 3.92
C LYS A 783 14.76 -63.02 4.20
N VAL A 784 13.86 -63.88 3.77
CA VAL A 784 12.42 -63.76 4.06
C VAL A 784 12.23 -64.01 5.58
N PRO A 785 11.58 -63.13 6.33
CA PRO A 785 11.31 -63.33 7.75
C PRO A 785 10.41 -64.54 8.02
N ASN A 786 10.76 -65.36 9.00
CA ASN A 786 9.94 -66.54 9.37
C ASN A 786 8.67 -66.18 10.16
N ASP A 787 8.55 -64.96 10.63
CA ASP A 787 7.51 -64.45 11.51
C ASP A 787 6.40 -63.66 10.75
N LEU A 788 6.27 -63.84 9.43
CA LEU A 788 5.23 -63.23 8.59
C LEU A 788 3.84 -63.81 8.96
N ILE A 789 2.87 -62.92 9.08
CA ILE A 789 1.47 -63.29 9.36
C ILE A 789 0.70 -63.37 8.04
N ASN A 790 -0.40 -64.14 8.05
CA ASN A 790 -1.23 -64.37 6.87
C ASN A 790 -2.07 -63.12 6.46
N PHE A 791 -1.46 -61.92 6.47
CA PHE A 791 -2.09 -60.69 6.01
C PHE A 791 -1.16 -59.98 5.03
N CYS A 792 -1.72 -59.59 3.89
CA CYS A 792 -1.04 -58.83 2.86
C CYS A 792 -1.85 -57.57 2.53
N ILE A 793 -1.19 -56.40 2.54
CA ILE A 793 -1.75 -55.14 2.03
C ILE A 793 -1.24 -54.96 0.60
N ARG A 794 -2.15 -55.01 -0.38
CA ARG A 794 -1.85 -54.77 -1.79
C ARG A 794 -2.09 -53.28 -2.08
N VAL A 795 -1.09 -52.62 -2.63
CA VAL A 795 -1.11 -51.21 -2.96
C VAL A 795 -0.75 -51.06 -4.44
N PRO A 796 -1.70 -50.68 -5.30
CA PRO A 796 -1.39 -50.31 -6.67
C PRO A 796 -0.81 -48.88 -6.70
N ILE A 797 0.31 -48.71 -7.39
CA ILE A 797 1.04 -47.45 -7.46
C ILE A 797 0.79 -46.77 -8.81
N ASN A 798 0.54 -45.51 -8.81
CA ASN A 798 0.37 -44.68 -10.01
C ASN A 798 1.74 -44.35 -10.62
N LYS A 799 2.03 -44.93 -11.79
CA LYS A 799 3.28 -44.75 -12.52
C LYS A 799 3.49 -43.28 -12.99
N GLU A 800 2.42 -42.63 -13.43
CA GLU A 800 2.47 -41.25 -13.89
C GLU A 800 2.92 -40.32 -12.74
N LYS A 801 2.41 -40.52 -11.53
CA LYS A 801 2.79 -39.75 -10.36
C LYS A 801 4.24 -39.97 -9.92
N LEU A 802 4.78 -41.17 -10.09
CA LEU A 802 6.21 -41.44 -9.85
C LEU A 802 7.10 -40.62 -10.78
N ILE A 803 6.75 -40.63 -12.08
CA ILE A 803 7.50 -39.88 -13.10
C ILE A 803 7.36 -38.38 -12.90
N GLU A 804 6.13 -37.89 -12.67
CA GLU A 804 5.84 -36.46 -12.44
C GLU A 804 6.66 -35.90 -11.26
N LYS A 805 6.72 -36.66 -10.15
CA LYS A 805 7.44 -36.23 -8.93
C LYS A 805 8.91 -36.67 -8.90
N ASN A 806 9.38 -37.34 -9.93
CA ASN A 806 10.75 -37.86 -10.05
C ASN A 806 11.20 -38.62 -8.83
N ILE A 807 10.42 -39.65 -8.45
CA ILE A 807 10.71 -40.57 -7.33
C ILE A 807 10.84 -41.98 -7.86
N ALA A 808 11.92 -42.65 -7.42
CA ALA A 808 12.12 -44.07 -7.68
C ALA A 808 11.26 -44.92 -6.76
N LEU A 809 10.76 -46.04 -7.27
CA LEU A 809 9.98 -47.00 -6.46
C LEU A 809 10.78 -47.53 -5.29
N GLU A 810 12.09 -47.73 -5.46
CA GLU A 810 13.00 -48.20 -4.43
C GLU A 810 13.11 -47.19 -3.26
N GLU A 811 13.07 -45.90 -3.54
CA GLU A 811 13.08 -44.85 -2.52
C GLU A 811 11.84 -44.96 -1.63
N ILE A 812 10.67 -45.18 -2.22
CA ILE A 812 9.41 -45.40 -1.49
C ILE A 812 9.51 -46.66 -0.62
N CYS A 813 10.00 -47.79 -1.19
CA CYS A 813 10.16 -49.05 -0.48
C CYS A 813 11.14 -48.89 0.70
N PHE A 814 12.26 -48.25 0.45
CA PHE A 814 13.27 -48.00 1.48
C PHE A 814 12.71 -47.17 2.64
N LYS A 815 12.04 -46.06 2.32
CA LYS A 815 11.46 -45.18 3.34
C LYS A 815 10.36 -45.84 4.16
N LEU A 816 9.50 -46.62 3.51
CA LEU A 816 8.47 -47.40 4.20
C LEU A 816 9.07 -48.42 5.13
N GLN A 817 10.16 -49.11 4.72
CA GLN A 817 10.81 -50.12 5.50
C GLN A 817 11.61 -49.55 6.69
N GLU A 818 12.25 -48.38 6.47
CA GLU A 818 12.89 -47.58 7.51
C GLU A 818 11.86 -47.15 8.58
N THR A 819 10.74 -46.60 8.16
CA THR A 819 9.69 -46.07 9.06
C THR A 819 8.97 -47.22 9.78
N TYR A 820 8.76 -48.36 9.09
CA TYR A 820 8.02 -49.50 9.60
C TYR A 820 8.81 -50.83 9.48
N PRO A 821 9.75 -51.11 10.38
CA PRO A 821 10.60 -52.31 10.33
C PRO A 821 9.82 -53.64 10.41
N PHE A 822 8.55 -53.60 10.80
CA PHE A 822 7.65 -54.74 10.81
C PHE A 822 7.01 -55.06 9.45
N LEU A 823 7.24 -54.24 8.42
CA LEU A 823 6.78 -54.54 7.06
C LEU A 823 7.86 -55.25 6.26
N PHE A 824 7.43 -56.28 5.53
CA PHE A 824 8.23 -56.91 4.48
C PHE A 824 7.62 -56.59 3.15
N ILE A 825 8.36 -55.86 2.29
CA ILE A 825 7.87 -55.25 1.07
C ILE A 825 8.31 -56.03 -0.14
N VAL A 826 7.38 -56.39 -1.01
CA VAL A 826 7.62 -56.97 -2.31
C VAL A 826 7.05 -56.07 -3.39
N ASN A 827 7.86 -55.70 -4.36
CA ASN A 827 7.50 -54.78 -5.42
C ASN A 827 7.67 -55.38 -6.80
N THR A 828 6.91 -54.89 -7.79
CA THR A 828 7.14 -55.11 -9.20
C THR A 828 8.30 -54.25 -9.69
N SER A 829 8.82 -54.55 -10.87
CA SER A 829 9.78 -53.68 -11.54
C SER A 829 9.12 -52.34 -11.90
N GLU A 830 9.87 -51.24 -11.90
CA GLU A 830 9.40 -49.94 -12.33
C GLU A 830 8.96 -49.87 -13.80
N ASN A 831 9.49 -50.77 -14.63
CA ASN A 831 9.15 -50.90 -16.04
C ASN A 831 7.87 -51.72 -16.29
N ALA A 832 7.27 -52.30 -15.26
CA ALA A 832 6.02 -53.05 -15.43
C ALA A 832 4.86 -52.12 -15.87
N ASP A 833 3.89 -52.66 -16.57
CA ASP A 833 2.69 -51.91 -17.00
C ASP A 833 1.88 -51.45 -15.80
N THR A 834 1.80 -52.27 -14.77
CA THR A 834 1.16 -51.94 -13.48
C THR A 834 2.18 -52.15 -12.37
N ILE A 835 2.38 -51.10 -11.55
CA ILE A 835 3.28 -51.15 -10.40
C ILE A 835 2.46 -51.50 -9.17
N ILE A 836 2.86 -52.60 -8.50
CA ILE A 836 2.16 -53.13 -7.32
C ILE A 836 3.15 -53.33 -6.19
N LEU A 837 2.81 -52.83 -5.02
CA LEU A 837 3.47 -53.11 -3.76
C LEU A 837 2.64 -54.12 -2.95
N ARG A 838 3.26 -55.17 -2.50
CA ARG A 838 2.71 -56.11 -1.52
C ARG A 838 3.43 -55.98 -0.20
N LEU A 839 2.71 -55.51 0.82
CA LEU A 839 3.24 -55.27 2.16
C LEU A 839 2.79 -56.43 3.05
N TYR A 840 3.73 -57.29 3.43
CA TYR A 840 3.51 -58.37 4.39
C TYR A 840 3.86 -57.91 5.78
N ILE A 841 3.08 -58.33 6.78
CA ILE A 841 3.17 -57.86 8.15
C ILE A 841 3.85 -58.90 9.01
N ARG A 842 4.80 -58.49 9.83
CA ARG A 842 5.48 -59.34 10.82
C ARG A 842 4.70 -59.42 12.13
N SER A 843 4.84 -60.52 12.87
CA SER A 843 4.15 -60.76 14.16
C SER A 843 4.38 -59.67 15.20
N MET A 844 5.54 -58.99 15.14
CA MET A 844 5.91 -57.89 16.05
C MET A 844 4.98 -56.68 15.99
N PHE A 845 4.15 -56.51 14.93
CA PHE A 845 3.17 -55.42 14.80
C PHE A 845 2.07 -55.51 15.84
N PHE A 846 1.64 -56.72 16.19
CA PHE A 846 0.51 -56.88 17.07
C PHE A 846 0.91 -56.86 18.56
N LYS A 847 0.49 -55.78 19.24
CA LYS A 847 0.55 -55.69 20.69
C LYS A 847 -0.66 -56.44 21.28
N LYS A 848 -0.55 -56.89 22.52
CA LYS A 848 -1.68 -57.49 23.29
C LYS A 848 -2.78 -56.43 23.51
N SER A 849 -3.69 -56.25 22.59
CA SER A 849 -4.82 -55.34 22.67
C SER A 849 -6.15 -56.07 22.50
N LYS A 850 -7.24 -55.47 23.03
CA LYS A 850 -8.62 -56.02 22.88
C LYS A 850 -9.21 -55.86 21.45
N GLU A 851 -8.50 -55.17 20.56
CA GLU A 851 -8.93 -54.96 19.19
C GLU A 851 -8.62 -56.18 18.30
N THR A 852 -9.48 -56.44 17.31
CA THR A 852 -9.22 -57.49 16.35
C THR A 852 -8.01 -57.13 15.47
N GLN A 853 -7.22 -58.13 15.05
CA GLN A 853 -6.05 -57.92 14.18
C GLN A 853 -6.39 -57.11 12.93
N ILE A 854 -7.55 -57.37 12.32
CA ILE A 854 -8.02 -56.67 11.13
C ILE A 854 -8.23 -55.17 11.41
N ASN A 855 -8.87 -54.82 12.53
CA ASN A 855 -9.10 -53.42 12.90
C ASN A 855 -7.78 -52.66 13.14
N GLN A 856 -6.77 -53.32 13.71
CA GLN A 856 -5.45 -52.72 13.91
C GLN A 856 -4.78 -52.40 12.56
N ILE A 857 -4.86 -53.36 11.59
CA ILE A 857 -4.29 -53.17 10.25
C ILE A 857 -5.05 -52.06 9.49
N VAL A 858 -6.38 -52.03 9.53
CA VAL A 858 -7.19 -50.99 8.89
C VAL A 858 -6.89 -49.60 9.48
N LYS A 859 -6.75 -49.48 10.79
CA LYS A 859 -6.31 -48.25 11.44
C LYS A 859 -4.90 -47.84 10.99
N PHE A 860 -3.97 -48.79 10.92
CA PHE A 860 -2.61 -48.54 10.45
C PHE A 860 -2.63 -47.99 9.01
N ILE A 861 -3.37 -48.58 8.08
CA ILE A 861 -3.47 -48.12 6.70
C ILE A 861 -4.04 -46.70 6.65
N LYS A 862 -5.17 -46.47 7.32
CA LYS A 862 -5.88 -45.18 7.27
C LYS A 862 -5.10 -44.01 7.92
N ILE A 863 -4.50 -44.26 9.09
CA ILE A 863 -3.97 -43.18 9.94
C ILE A 863 -2.45 -43.03 9.76
N LYS A 864 -1.71 -44.11 9.54
CA LYS A 864 -0.25 -44.07 9.51
C LYS A 864 0.32 -44.25 8.11
N LEU A 865 -0.03 -45.34 7.42
CA LEU A 865 0.56 -45.65 6.13
C LEU A 865 0.29 -44.57 5.07
N ASN A 866 -0.97 -44.11 4.96
CA ASN A 866 -1.36 -43.08 4.00
C ASN A 866 -0.72 -41.72 4.27
N GLU A 867 -0.48 -41.40 5.54
CA GLU A 867 0.10 -40.12 5.97
C GLU A 867 1.63 -40.14 6.07
N THR A 868 2.25 -41.30 5.77
CA THR A 868 3.72 -41.41 5.77
C THR A 868 4.35 -40.47 4.77
N VAL A 869 5.27 -39.64 5.21
CA VAL A 869 6.06 -38.74 4.35
C VAL A 869 7.19 -39.54 3.73
N ILE A 870 7.19 -39.59 2.41
CA ILE A 870 8.23 -40.27 1.64
C ILE A 870 9.43 -39.36 1.42
N ARG A 871 9.16 -38.12 0.98
CA ARG A 871 10.18 -37.08 0.72
C ARG A 871 9.62 -35.71 1.02
N GLY A 872 10.52 -34.76 1.27
CA GLY A 872 10.19 -33.36 1.45
C GLY A 872 10.11 -32.93 2.91
N ILE A 873 9.84 -31.64 3.09
CA ILE A 873 9.81 -30.96 4.39
C ILE A 873 8.38 -30.98 4.93
N ASN A 874 8.25 -31.40 6.18
CA ASN A 874 6.95 -31.44 6.85
C ASN A 874 6.35 -30.02 6.94
N GLY A 875 5.08 -29.87 6.60
CA GLY A 875 4.37 -28.59 6.60
C GLY A 875 4.26 -27.94 5.22
N ILE A 876 5.08 -28.33 4.22
CA ILE A 876 5.03 -27.76 2.86
C ILE A 876 4.22 -28.69 1.96
N VAL A 877 2.99 -28.30 1.67
CA VAL A 877 2.05 -29.13 0.91
C VAL A 877 2.41 -29.15 -0.58
N SER A 878 2.86 -28.04 -1.12
CA SER A 878 3.13 -27.89 -2.54
C SER A 878 4.12 -26.75 -2.82
N THR A 879 4.79 -26.83 -3.96
CA THR A 879 5.75 -25.83 -4.40
C THR A 879 5.44 -25.38 -5.83
N ASN A 880 5.59 -24.07 -6.11
CA ASN A 880 5.50 -23.48 -7.43
C ASN A 880 6.78 -22.71 -7.74
N THR A 881 7.28 -22.80 -8.98
CA THR A 881 8.48 -22.09 -9.41
C THR A 881 8.07 -20.87 -10.24
N GLU A 882 8.46 -19.68 -9.80
CA GLU A 882 8.20 -18.42 -10.49
C GLU A 882 9.53 -17.74 -10.85
N ASN A 883 9.65 -17.26 -12.08
CA ASN A 883 10.87 -16.60 -12.59
C ASN A 883 10.73 -15.08 -12.64
N ASN A 884 9.81 -14.48 -11.90
CA ASN A 884 9.31 -13.14 -12.18
C ASN A 884 9.76 -12.03 -11.21
N ILE A 885 10.62 -12.30 -10.24
CA ILE A 885 11.06 -11.23 -9.33
C ILE A 885 12.39 -10.66 -9.81
N ALA A 886 12.35 -9.42 -10.27
CA ALA A 886 13.54 -8.66 -10.60
C ALA A 886 14.16 -8.09 -9.33
N ARG A 887 15.46 -8.31 -9.12
CA ARG A 887 16.27 -7.72 -8.06
C ARG A 887 17.30 -6.78 -8.66
N SER A 888 17.41 -5.61 -8.04
CA SER A 888 18.40 -4.63 -8.45
C SER A 888 19.78 -4.99 -7.89
N TYR A 889 20.83 -4.82 -8.71
CA TYR A 889 22.22 -4.92 -8.27
C TYR A 889 23.06 -3.81 -8.92
N ILE A 890 24.20 -3.48 -8.31
CA ILE A 890 25.11 -2.48 -8.82
C ILE A 890 26.20 -3.19 -9.64
N ASP A 891 26.35 -2.77 -10.89
CA ASP A 891 27.40 -3.25 -11.78
C ASP A 891 28.75 -2.58 -11.46
N GLU A 892 29.87 -3.07 -11.99
CA GLU A 892 31.22 -2.50 -11.84
C GLU A 892 31.31 -1.02 -12.29
N THR A 893 30.49 -0.64 -13.26
CA THR A 893 30.36 0.76 -13.71
C THR A 893 29.57 1.65 -12.76
N GLY A 894 29.02 1.08 -11.67
CA GLY A 894 28.14 1.78 -10.75
C GLY A 894 26.71 2.01 -11.26
N THR A 895 26.32 1.40 -12.38
CA THR A 895 24.94 1.44 -12.87
C THR A 895 24.09 0.39 -12.17
N ILE A 896 22.82 0.75 -11.90
CA ILE A 896 21.85 -0.17 -11.29
C ILE A 896 21.21 -0.99 -12.41
N LYS A 897 21.37 -2.32 -12.35
CA LYS A 897 20.78 -3.28 -13.28
C LYS A 897 19.85 -4.22 -12.54
N ASN A 898 18.85 -4.75 -13.23
CA ASN A 898 17.90 -5.73 -12.69
C ASN A 898 18.31 -7.14 -13.13
N LYS A 899 18.36 -8.06 -12.17
CA LYS A 899 18.55 -9.50 -12.39
C LYS A 899 17.25 -10.21 -12.02
N ILE A 900 16.77 -11.06 -12.90
CA ILE A 900 15.62 -11.93 -12.62
C ILE A 900 16.13 -13.10 -11.78
N LEU A 901 15.56 -13.28 -10.60
CA LEU A 901 15.89 -14.39 -9.70
C LEU A 901 14.77 -15.43 -9.76
N PRO A 902 15.13 -16.72 -9.83
CA PRO A 902 14.17 -17.79 -9.68
C PRO A 902 13.74 -17.90 -8.20
N ILE A 903 12.45 -17.94 -7.99
CA ILE A 903 11.84 -18.04 -6.67
C ILE A 903 10.93 -19.25 -6.63
N ILE A 904 10.97 -19.95 -5.50
CA ILE A 904 10.01 -21.02 -5.19
C ILE A 904 9.01 -20.45 -4.18
N THR A 905 7.75 -20.42 -4.56
CA THR A 905 6.64 -20.15 -3.65
C THR A 905 6.07 -21.47 -3.13
N THR A 906 5.75 -21.53 -1.85
CA THR A 906 5.22 -22.76 -1.24
C THR A 906 3.81 -22.52 -0.70
N SER A 907 3.02 -23.59 -0.61
CA SER A 907 1.85 -23.66 0.25
C SER A 907 2.20 -24.40 1.52
N GLY A 908 1.96 -23.75 2.63
CA GLY A 908 2.48 -24.17 3.91
C GLY A 908 3.89 -23.62 4.21
N THR A 909 4.26 -23.65 5.47
CA THR A 909 5.50 -23.06 5.97
C THR A 909 6.23 -24.03 6.91
N ASN A 910 7.55 -23.96 6.88
CA ASN A 910 8.46 -24.54 7.88
C ASN A 910 9.84 -23.91 7.67
N LEU A 911 10.00 -22.69 8.17
CA LEU A 911 11.16 -21.86 7.92
C LEU A 911 12.45 -22.47 8.53
N ASP A 912 12.37 -23.10 9.71
CA ASP A 912 13.52 -23.70 10.39
C ASP A 912 14.20 -24.77 9.55
N THR A 913 13.44 -25.76 9.07
CA THR A 913 13.98 -26.83 8.25
C THR A 913 14.40 -26.39 6.86
N ILE A 914 13.78 -25.31 6.34
CA ILE A 914 14.19 -24.68 5.08
C ILE A 914 15.60 -24.09 5.20
N PHE A 915 15.91 -23.40 6.30
CA PHE A 915 17.23 -22.80 6.50
C PHE A 915 18.38 -23.82 6.69
N GLU A 916 18.06 -25.07 7.05
CA GLU A 916 19.04 -26.14 7.11
C GLU A 916 19.59 -26.57 5.73
N ASN A 917 18.91 -26.19 4.64
CA ASN A 917 19.29 -26.61 3.30
C ASN A 917 20.33 -25.68 2.66
N ASP A 918 21.44 -26.21 2.20
CA ASP A 918 22.58 -25.48 1.63
C ASP A 918 22.28 -24.72 0.34
N PHE A 919 21.27 -25.13 -0.42
CA PHE A 919 20.92 -24.52 -1.70
C PHE A 919 20.05 -23.26 -1.56
N ILE A 920 19.54 -22.96 -0.36
CA ILE A 920 18.67 -21.83 -0.09
C ILE A 920 19.48 -20.60 0.36
N ASP A 921 19.04 -19.44 -0.09
CA ASP A 921 19.55 -18.16 0.39
C ASP A 921 18.72 -17.69 1.60
N PRO A 922 19.23 -17.80 2.83
CA PRO A 922 18.46 -17.44 4.02
C PRO A 922 18.18 -15.94 4.14
N TYR A 923 19.01 -15.07 3.51
CA TYR A 923 18.84 -13.63 3.57
C TYR A 923 17.68 -13.11 2.71
N ASN A 924 17.30 -13.86 1.68
CA ASN A 924 16.25 -13.51 0.73
C ASN A 924 15.05 -14.48 0.78
N THR A 925 14.92 -15.26 1.83
CA THR A 925 13.80 -16.20 2.04
C THR A 925 12.89 -15.68 3.15
N PHE A 926 11.57 -15.61 2.88
CA PHE A 926 10.59 -14.99 3.76
C PHE A 926 9.37 -15.89 3.94
N SER A 927 8.81 -15.88 5.18
CA SER A 927 7.50 -16.44 5.50
C SER A 927 6.47 -15.34 5.62
N ASN A 928 5.21 -15.60 5.27
CA ASN A 928 4.10 -14.68 5.56
C ASN A 928 3.53 -14.88 6.98
N SER A 929 4.00 -15.87 7.75
CA SER A 929 3.61 -16.10 9.13
C SER A 929 4.47 -15.28 10.09
N ILE A 930 3.86 -14.30 10.76
CA ILE A 930 4.55 -13.43 11.73
C ILE A 930 5.04 -14.21 12.94
N ILE A 931 4.27 -15.19 13.40
CA ILE A 931 4.62 -16.00 14.58
C ILE A 931 5.82 -16.88 14.26
N GLU A 932 5.84 -17.54 13.11
CA GLU A 932 6.97 -18.35 12.65
C GLU A 932 8.26 -17.52 12.55
N ILE A 933 8.18 -16.31 12.00
CA ILE A 933 9.33 -15.40 11.94
C ILE A 933 9.80 -15.00 13.34
N GLN A 934 8.88 -14.76 14.28
CA GLN A 934 9.26 -14.50 15.68
C GLN A 934 10.03 -15.66 16.30
N GLU A 935 9.57 -16.88 16.09
CA GLU A 935 10.16 -18.09 16.66
C GLU A 935 11.53 -18.40 16.07
N THR A 936 11.72 -18.16 14.77
CA THR A 936 12.97 -18.50 14.04
C THR A 936 13.99 -17.36 14.05
N LEU A 937 13.58 -16.15 13.75
CA LEU A 937 14.45 -14.99 13.54
C LEU A 937 14.38 -13.94 14.66
N GLY A 938 13.42 -14.09 15.58
CA GLY A 938 13.26 -13.20 16.73
C GLY A 938 12.29 -12.04 16.51
N ILE A 939 12.11 -11.23 17.58
CA ILE A 939 11.05 -10.22 17.66
C ILE A 939 11.26 -9.02 16.73
N GLU A 940 12.50 -8.63 16.46
CA GLU A 940 12.82 -7.49 15.57
C GLU A 940 12.52 -7.84 14.11
N ALA A 941 12.76 -9.09 13.70
CA ALA A 941 12.37 -9.59 12.39
C ALA A 941 10.84 -9.61 12.25
N ALA A 942 10.13 -10.07 13.27
CA ALA A 942 8.67 -10.05 13.30
C ALA A 942 8.11 -8.63 13.24
N ARG A 943 8.72 -7.65 13.95
CA ARG A 943 8.39 -6.23 13.86
C ARG A 943 8.48 -5.72 12.42
N THR A 944 9.60 -5.99 11.77
CA THR A 944 9.84 -5.55 10.38
C THR A 944 8.83 -6.19 9.43
N MET A 945 8.50 -7.47 9.64
CA MET A 945 7.50 -8.18 8.84
C MET A 945 6.10 -7.58 9.00
N ILE A 946 5.68 -7.24 10.21
CA ILE A 946 4.39 -6.57 10.46
C ILE A 946 4.32 -5.26 9.68
N ILE A 947 5.38 -4.43 9.72
CA ILE A 947 5.45 -3.16 8.99
C ILE A 947 5.29 -3.40 7.49
N ASN A 948 6.02 -4.37 6.94
CA ASN A 948 5.98 -4.67 5.51
C ASN A 948 4.62 -5.21 5.06
N GLU A 949 4.00 -6.09 5.83
CA GLU A 949 2.68 -6.65 5.52
C GLU A 949 1.58 -5.58 5.54
N ILE A 950 1.54 -4.72 6.57
CA ILE A 950 0.57 -3.62 6.63
C ILE A 950 0.82 -2.64 5.47
N ARG A 951 2.08 -2.31 5.16
CA ARG A 951 2.46 -1.45 4.04
C ARG A 951 2.03 -2.02 2.69
N ASN A 952 2.18 -3.34 2.48
CA ASN A 952 1.75 -4.00 1.25
C ASN A 952 0.22 -3.95 1.07
N MET A 953 -0.53 -4.06 2.16
CA MET A 953 -1.98 -3.95 2.14
C MET A 953 -2.47 -2.51 1.90
N ILE A 954 -1.82 -1.52 2.52
CA ILE A 954 -2.23 -0.11 2.51
C ILE A 954 -1.01 0.77 2.20
N PRO A 955 -0.59 0.90 0.94
CA PRO A 955 0.65 1.59 0.60
C PRO A 955 0.57 3.12 0.69
N THR A 956 -0.62 3.69 0.88
CA THR A 956 -0.87 5.15 0.84
C THR A 956 -0.57 5.88 2.14
N VAL A 957 -0.31 5.17 3.22
CA VAL A 957 -0.11 5.72 4.56
C VAL A 957 1.38 5.87 4.88
N ASN A 958 1.74 6.82 5.73
CA ASN A 958 3.13 7.00 6.13
C ASN A 958 3.63 5.85 7.02
N ILE A 959 4.90 5.48 6.86
CA ILE A 959 5.55 4.36 7.55
C ILE A 959 5.48 4.46 9.09
N ARG A 960 5.48 5.69 9.66
CA ARG A 960 5.41 5.91 11.11
C ARG A 960 4.17 5.30 11.76
N HIS A 961 3.06 5.27 11.02
CA HIS A 961 1.82 4.65 11.50
C HIS A 961 1.91 3.13 11.53
N TYR A 962 2.57 2.50 10.54
CA TYR A 962 2.82 1.05 10.56
C TYR A 962 3.78 0.67 11.69
N MET A 963 4.83 1.48 11.91
CA MET A 963 5.76 1.30 13.03
C MET A 963 5.02 1.34 14.37
N MET A 964 4.07 2.26 14.55
CA MET A 964 3.31 2.36 15.80
C MET A 964 2.53 1.07 16.12
N TYR A 965 1.91 0.47 15.11
CA TYR A 965 1.23 -0.82 15.26
C TYR A 965 2.21 -1.95 15.59
N ALA A 966 3.29 -2.03 14.82
CA ALA A 966 4.30 -3.06 15.02
C ALA A 966 4.94 -2.95 16.41
N ASP A 967 5.28 -1.74 16.85
CA ASP A 967 5.93 -1.50 18.14
C ASP A 967 4.98 -1.82 19.31
N GLU A 968 3.70 -1.48 19.22
CA GLU A 968 2.73 -1.88 20.24
C GLU A 968 2.54 -3.40 20.27
N MET A 969 2.47 -4.06 19.11
CA MET A 969 2.32 -5.52 19.03
C MET A 969 3.52 -6.30 19.57
N THR A 970 4.72 -5.73 19.44
CA THR A 970 6.00 -6.40 19.80
C THR A 970 6.60 -5.90 21.12
N SER A 971 6.00 -4.89 21.74
CA SER A 971 6.54 -4.19 22.93
C SER A 971 6.81 -5.07 24.15
N THR A 972 6.23 -6.27 24.22
CA THR A 972 6.43 -7.23 25.32
C THR A 972 7.50 -8.28 25.04
N GLY A 973 8.18 -8.21 23.88
CA GLY A 973 9.13 -9.23 23.42
C GLY A 973 8.49 -10.45 22.76
N ILE A 974 7.16 -10.50 22.75
CA ILE A 974 6.36 -11.53 22.07
C ILE A 974 5.29 -10.83 21.25
N VAL A 975 5.02 -11.32 20.05
CA VAL A 975 3.95 -10.74 19.21
C VAL A 975 2.60 -10.97 19.87
N THR A 976 1.91 -9.88 20.13
CA THR A 976 0.58 -9.87 20.73
C THR A 976 -0.45 -9.24 19.78
N SER A 977 -1.67 -9.75 19.82
CA SER A 977 -2.75 -9.25 18.95
C SER A 977 -3.21 -7.83 19.32
N ILE A 978 -3.78 -7.10 18.37
CA ILE A 978 -4.52 -5.84 18.58
C ILE A 978 -5.98 -6.13 18.99
N GLU A 979 -6.26 -7.32 19.46
CA GLU A 979 -7.55 -7.71 19.97
C GLU A 979 -7.55 -7.76 21.50
N LYS A 980 -8.71 -8.02 22.09
CA LYS A 980 -8.89 -8.13 23.56
C LYS A 980 -7.79 -9.00 24.20
N SER A 981 -7.54 -10.17 23.62
CA SER A 981 -6.53 -11.11 24.14
C SER A 981 -5.11 -10.51 24.22
N GLY A 982 -4.77 -9.60 23.31
CA GLY A 982 -3.49 -8.90 23.33
C GLY A 982 -3.45 -7.79 24.37
N ILE A 983 -4.56 -7.07 24.56
CA ILE A 983 -4.67 -6.05 25.64
C ILE A 983 -4.46 -6.69 27.01
N ASP A 984 -5.16 -7.79 27.27
CA ASP A 984 -5.09 -8.51 28.54
C ASP A 984 -3.67 -9.06 28.80
N LYS A 985 -2.97 -9.51 27.74
CA LYS A 985 -1.57 -9.97 27.83
C LYS A 985 -0.58 -8.83 28.11
N ARG A 986 -0.75 -7.68 27.44
CA ARG A 986 0.15 -6.54 27.62
C ARG A 986 -0.06 -5.79 28.92
N ASN A 987 -1.29 -5.72 29.39
CA ASN A 987 -1.68 -4.97 30.59
C ASN A 987 -2.60 -5.82 31.49
N PRO A 988 -2.08 -6.89 32.12
CA PRO A 988 -2.90 -7.82 32.87
C PRO A 988 -3.58 -7.20 34.11
N ASN A 989 -3.04 -6.08 34.59
CA ASN A 989 -3.56 -5.39 35.79
C ASN A 989 -4.46 -4.21 35.44
N ASP A 990 -4.76 -3.96 34.16
CA ASP A 990 -5.59 -2.84 33.73
C ASP A 990 -7.05 -3.27 33.55
N VAL A 991 -7.76 -3.29 34.70
CA VAL A 991 -9.16 -3.70 34.73
C VAL A 991 -10.06 -2.77 33.94
N LEU A 992 -9.83 -1.45 34.01
CA LEU A 992 -10.66 -0.46 33.31
C LEU A 992 -10.54 -0.59 31.77
N LEU A 993 -9.32 -0.77 31.27
CA LEU A 993 -9.09 -0.98 29.85
C LEU A 993 -9.73 -2.31 29.37
N SER A 994 -9.62 -3.36 30.17
CA SER A 994 -10.24 -4.65 29.86
C SER A 994 -11.78 -4.55 29.89
N MET A 995 -12.37 -3.82 30.83
CA MET A 995 -13.82 -3.54 30.91
C MET A 995 -14.33 -2.78 29.68
N SER A 996 -13.56 -1.83 29.17
CA SER A 996 -13.95 -1.03 27.99
C SER A 996 -14.02 -1.87 26.71
N ASN A 997 -13.35 -3.02 26.68
CA ASN A 997 -13.30 -3.92 25.52
C ASN A 997 -14.14 -5.20 25.67
N SER A 998 -14.69 -5.49 26.84
CA SER A 998 -15.44 -6.71 27.11
C SER A 998 -16.64 -6.48 28.03
N HIS A 999 -17.28 -7.58 28.46
CA HIS A 999 -18.40 -7.50 29.40
C HIS A 999 -17.95 -6.99 30.78
N PRO A 1000 -18.35 -5.80 31.22
CA PRO A 1000 -17.86 -5.18 32.46
C PRO A 1000 -18.09 -6.05 33.70
N CYS A 1001 -19.23 -6.74 33.79
CA CYS A 1001 -19.58 -7.59 34.93
C CYS A 1001 -18.59 -8.77 35.10
N GLN A 1002 -18.28 -9.46 33.99
CA GLN A 1002 -17.35 -10.62 34.04
C GLN A 1002 -15.92 -10.19 34.41
N VAL A 1003 -15.47 -9.04 33.90
CA VAL A 1003 -14.15 -8.50 34.23
C VAL A 1003 -14.09 -8.05 35.68
N SER A 1004 -15.14 -7.37 36.19
CA SER A 1004 -15.24 -6.99 37.60
C SER A 1004 -15.21 -8.17 38.53
N GLU A 1005 -15.99 -9.21 38.21
CA GLU A 1005 -16.04 -10.44 39.00
C GLU A 1005 -14.67 -11.16 39.06
N SER A 1006 -14.06 -11.37 37.88
CA SER A 1006 -12.73 -12.00 37.80
C SER A 1006 -11.65 -11.17 38.50
N SER A 1007 -11.71 -9.84 38.40
CA SER A 1007 -10.76 -8.93 39.05
C SER A 1007 -10.93 -8.91 40.58
N ALA A 1008 -12.16 -8.99 41.08
CA ALA A 1008 -12.45 -9.10 42.50
C ALA A 1008 -11.97 -10.46 43.07
N ILE A 1009 -12.21 -11.56 42.33
CA ILE A 1009 -11.75 -12.89 42.75
C ILE A 1009 -10.22 -12.95 42.81
N ASN A 1010 -9.54 -12.36 41.80
CA ASN A 1010 -8.08 -12.38 41.70
C ASN A 1010 -7.42 -11.23 42.49
N ASN A 1011 -8.18 -10.39 43.19
CA ASN A 1011 -7.69 -9.25 43.95
C ASN A 1011 -6.78 -8.31 43.15
N ILE A 1012 -7.11 -8.07 41.87
CA ILE A 1012 -6.34 -7.24 40.94
C ILE A 1012 -6.61 -5.77 41.29
N LYS A 1013 -5.53 -5.01 41.49
CA LYS A 1013 -5.60 -3.54 41.67
C LYS A 1013 -5.36 -2.85 40.34
N THR A 1014 -6.23 -1.93 39.98
CA THR A 1014 -6.08 -1.10 38.79
C THR A 1014 -5.53 0.29 39.13
N ASN A 1015 -4.74 0.87 38.20
CA ASN A 1015 -4.36 2.25 38.28
C ASN A 1015 -5.49 3.12 37.69
N VAL A 1016 -5.79 4.24 38.36
CA VAL A 1016 -6.78 5.20 37.87
C VAL A 1016 -6.29 5.86 36.60
N ASN A 1017 -7.17 6.12 35.64
CA ASN A 1017 -6.93 6.81 34.37
C ASN A 1017 -6.12 6.05 33.33
N GLN A 1018 -6.25 4.75 33.27
CA GLN A 1018 -5.60 3.93 32.23
C GLN A 1018 -6.41 3.80 30.95
N SER A 1019 -7.66 4.21 30.92
CA SER A 1019 -8.49 4.24 29.71
C SER A 1019 -9.23 5.55 29.59
N LEU A 1020 -9.02 6.27 28.49
CA LEU A 1020 -9.72 7.53 28.18
C LEU A 1020 -11.23 7.35 28.05
N SER A 1021 -11.69 6.17 27.68
CA SER A 1021 -13.13 5.88 27.53
C SER A 1021 -13.79 5.33 28.80
N ALA A 1022 -13.01 4.98 29.83
CA ALA A 1022 -13.52 4.55 31.12
C ALA A 1022 -13.51 5.68 32.16
N SER A 1023 -12.74 6.75 31.91
CA SER A 1023 -12.74 7.99 32.67
C SER A 1023 -13.79 8.97 32.14
#